data_f078c85d346e22035f0f593069930055
#
_entry.id   f078c85d346e22035f0f593069930055
#
_cell.length_a   1.000
_cell.length_b   1.000
_cell.length_c   1.000
_cell.angle_alpha   90.00
_cell.angle_beta   90.00
_cell.angle_gamma   90.00
#
_symmetry.space_group_name_H-M   'P 1'
#
loop_
_entity.id
_entity.type
_entity.pdbx_description
1 polymer ?
#
loop_
_entity_poly.entity_id
_entity_poly.type
_entity_poly.pdbx_seq_one_letter_code
_entity_poly.pdbx_strand_id
1 'polypeptide(L)'
;MKVYLTSFLLLLHLSINAQFLTNDEIFKRTAKQSVICPPEKVYLHTDRNNYVAGEKIWMRAHVADGIAHIPMKLSRFVYVTLQNPFLETIKTVRLHADKDGFIHGNLPLPTDLPKGEYILTAYTRYQENFEDEYFFRKRIFIHSILNNCIQSKMTWEENGLNIHFFNPQTNEILSLKECTAKTQSQQFHLYAQNNKFRVRKHTKDNYVLIQTGNYQEFIPLRKGMDYDVSFMPEGGNLINDAFCRVAFKSINEMGLGEDITGTLRDEQDSILLHFKSYYKGMGIISYFPKKGKKYSVICENEQGITKRFNMPDPEGNYTMQVNQINEKIFVKVLFDPNIVNDESLLVFAHQRGWPVKVGKWSKKTPGLVCQEEDFLDGIASFLLINEKGYIVGERMIFIQRGEQIKTGAIKLLSQSDSTHRINLQMQVSEKWWKGDCSVSITDNKDVKTDSCNNLLTHLLLTSDLKGHIESPAWYFKNGDEDLKILKRMALEALMMTQGWRKYDFRKGWAANYKEPNPIPEQWQELSGKVTSRTSNSPMEKAVVRLMIPDVGIIKDRKTDKEGKFSFVNVDMPDSTRYWFTAHSHKNKTNVILELDSIVYPKLKYQLPPNRLSEISNQEQSDYLSKVNLKLLNETGIRHMHINEIVVTAPKVTQGTEYEKILGSTSIKEDEIARTGIQHIITFLRQKIPALTIMQKEYQKGTHYDVLAIRGETVAIVLDGAFLNPLMIDPSESEQALQLINTLRMEDIHQIDVIKGAQAIGFHTKATGGLIAITTKSGNTSNNAKHIATNIKSLVPLGFQKPTSFYSPRYEAMTEKENSLSDYRTTIHWDPRLKVKKGKANIVFFATDKDMDYSIVIEGIGENGSLLRIEERIK
;
A
#
# COMPACT_ATOMS: atom_id res chain seq x y z
N MET A 1 -8.49 63.41 11.41
CA MET A 1 -7.96 62.85 12.68
C MET A 1 -8.45 61.44 13.00
N LYS A 2 -9.72 61.05 12.68
CA LYS A 2 -10.20 59.67 12.91
C LYS A 2 -9.63 58.59 11.94
N VAL A 3 -9.23 59.00 10.71
CA VAL A 3 -8.67 58.05 9.72
C VAL A 3 -7.21 57.70 10.04
N TYR A 4 -6.45 58.56 10.62
CA TYR A 4 -5.05 58.29 11.04
C TYR A 4 -4.96 57.45 12.31
N LEU A 5 -5.99 57.49 13.18
CA LEU A 5 -6.03 56.68 14.39
C LEU A 5 -6.35 55.21 14.09
N THR A 6 -7.21 54.95 13.08
CA THR A 6 -7.53 53.59 12.63
C THR A 6 -6.36 52.92 11.88
N SER A 7 -5.61 53.70 11.08
CA SER A 7 -4.40 53.20 10.42
C SER A 7 -3.26 52.91 11.41
N PHE A 8 -3.14 53.66 12.49
CA PHE A 8 -2.14 53.42 13.54
C PHE A 8 -2.52 52.24 14.43
N LEU A 9 -3.79 51.99 14.69
CA LEU A 9 -4.28 50.79 15.38
C LEU A 9 -4.19 49.51 14.48
N LEU A 10 -4.35 49.65 13.16
CA LEU A 10 -4.12 48.54 12.22
C LEU A 10 -2.64 48.19 12.07
N LEU A 11 -1.74 49.15 12.14
CA LEU A 11 -0.29 48.95 12.16
C LEU A 11 0.23 48.36 13.49
N LEU A 12 -0.47 48.62 14.61
CA LEU A 12 -0.17 47.98 15.89
C LEU A 12 -0.68 46.53 16.00
N HIS A 13 -1.64 46.15 15.19
CA HIS A 13 -2.09 44.75 15.13
C HIS A 13 -1.28 43.87 14.15
N LEU A 14 -0.40 44.47 13.34
CA LEU A 14 0.55 43.74 12.46
C LEU A 14 1.93 43.57 13.09
N SER A 15 2.21 44.10 14.27
CA SER A 15 3.30 43.62 15.09
C SER A 15 2.88 42.32 15.77
N ILE A 16 2.73 41.26 14.99
CA ILE A 16 2.83 39.90 15.51
C ILE A 16 4.22 39.85 16.12
N ASN A 17 4.28 39.97 17.43
CA ASN A 17 5.45 39.73 18.23
C ASN A 17 6.11 38.45 17.72
N ALA A 18 7.27 38.59 17.10
CA ALA A 18 8.22 37.48 17.00
C ALA A 18 8.67 37.21 18.45
N GLN A 19 7.82 36.52 19.18
CA GLN A 19 8.08 36.12 20.55
C GLN A 19 9.19 35.10 20.48
N PHE A 20 10.36 35.42 21.04
CA PHE A 20 11.46 34.47 21.14
C PHE A 20 10.97 33.20 21.81
N LEU A 21 10.95 32.08 21.08
CA LEU A 21 10.57 30.78 21.63
C LEU A 21 11.62 30.39 22.68
N THR A 22 11.18 30.15 23.88
CA THR A 22 12.04 29.55 24.91
C THR A 22 12.28 28.06 24.63
N ASN A 23 13.35 27.49 25.18
CA ASN A 23 13.64 26.06 25.09
C ASN A 23 12.42 25.20 25.50
N ASP A 24 11.77 25.61 26.59
CA ASP A 24 10.62 24.91 27.17
C ASP A 24 9.39 24.98 26.24
N GLU A 25 9.17 26.13 25.59
CA GLU A 25 8.08 26.25 24.62
C GLU A 25 8.29 25.45 23.37
N ILE A 26 9.50 25.41 22.79
CA ILE A 26 9.83 24.55 21.65
C ILE A 26 9.56 23.10 22.00
N PHE A 27 10.06 22.65 23.14
CA PHE A 27 9.86 21.30 23.62
C PHE A 27 8.38 20.95 23.78
N LYS A 28 7.64 21.74 24.56
CA LYS A 28 6.21 21.52 24.85
C LYS A 28 5.34 21.58 23.59
N ARG A 29 5.57 22.56 22.71
CA ARG A 29 4.79 22.72 21.48
C ARG A 29 5.05 21.58 20.49
N THR A 30 6.29 21.11 20.38
CA THR A 30 6.63 19.95 19.54
C THR A 30 6.00 18.67 20.09
N ALA A 31 6.11 18.41 21.38
CA ALA A 31 5.47 17.27 22.03
C ALA A 31 3.95 17.30 21.83
N LYS A 32 3.32 18.47 21.99
CA LYS A 32 1.88 18.63 21.78
C LYS A 32 1.46 18.29 20.33
N GLN A 33 2.22 18.73 19.32
CA GLN A 33 1.94 18.38 17.93
C GLN A 33 2.02 16.86 17.69
N SER A 34 3.03 16.20 18.26
CA SER A 34 3.21 14.74 18.15
C SER A 34 2.09 13.94 18.85
N VAL A 35 1.47 14.53 19.88
CA VAL A 35 0.30 13.93 20.56
C VAL A 35 -0.98 14.14 19.77
N ILE A 36 -1.18 15.34 19.19
CA ILE A 36 -2.38 15.65 18.38
C ILE A 36 -2.42 14.82 17.10
N CYS A 37 -1.28 14.69 16.42
CA CYS A 37 -1.15 13.93 15.18
C CYS A 37 0.03 12.95 15.28
N PRO A 38 -0.13 11.86 16.05
CA PRO A 38 0.94 10.87 16.22
C PRO A 38 1.27 10.21 14.88
N PRO A 39 2.56 10.04 14.56
CA PRO A 39 2.94 9.32 13.34
C PRO A 39 2.54 7.84 13.45
N GLU A 40 2.07 7.27 12.35
CA GLU A 40 1.76 5.84 12.21
C GLU A 40 2.64 5.24 11.12
N LYS A 41 3.18 4.04 11.36
CA LYS A 41 3.95 3.27 10.38
C LYS A 41 3.23 1.96 10.08
N VAL A 42 3.23 1.60 8.81
CA VAL A 42 2.75 0.30 8.32
C VAL A 42 3.92 -0.45 7.73
N TYR A 43 4.09 -1.70 8.13
CA TYR A 43 4.99 -2.65 7.49
C TYR A 43 4.21 -3.87 7.02
N LEU A 44 4.48 -4.35 5.80
CA LEU A 44 3.83 -5.50 5.22
C LEU A 44 4.82 -6.65 5.03
N HIS A 45 4.69 -7.71 5.82
CA HIS A 45 5.38 -8.97 5.61
C HIS A 45 4.61 -9.79 4.58
N THR A 46 5.26 -10.23 3.51
CA THR A 46 4.72 -11.14 2.49
C THR A 46 5.41 -12.48 2.55
N ASP A 47 4.73 -13.54 2.14
CA ASP A 47 5.32 -14.88 2.14
C ASP A 47 6.58 -14.99 1.26
N ARG A 48 6.68 -14.19 0.20
CA ARG A 48 7.84 -14.11 -0.72
C ARG A 48 7.79 -12.82 -1.54
N ASN A 49 8.73 -12.64 -2.47
CA ASN A 49 8.80 -11.46 -3.36
C ASN A 49 8.71 -11.80 -4.86
N ASN A 50 8.75 -13.08 -5.23
CA ASN A 50 8.59 -13.57 -6.60
C ASN A 50 7.34 -14.44 -6.71
N TYR A 51 6.50 -14.16 -7.69
CA TYR A 51 5.24 -14.84 -7.92
C TYR A 51 5.03 -15.13 -9.38
N VAL A 52 4.05 -15.99 -9.64
CA VAL A 52 3.53 -16.24 -10.98
C VAL A 52 2.12 -15.68 -11.07
N ALA A 53 1.75 -15.12 -12.21
CA ALA A 53 0.39 -14.68 -12.49
C ALA A 53 -0.62 -15.80 -12.15
N GLY A 54 -1.73 -15.46 -11.47
CA GLY A 54 -2.70 -16.42 -10.96
C GLY A 54 -2.46 -16.90 -9.52
N GLU A 55 -1.26 -16.71 -8.95
CA GLU A 55 -1.01 -17.06 -7.56
C GLU A 55 -1.59 -16.01 -6.57
N LYS A 56 -1.45 -16.27 -5.26
CA LYS A 56 -1.85 -15.36 -4.18
C LYS A 56 -0.62 -14.86 -3.44
N ILE A 57 -0.56 -13.55 -3.22
CA ILE A 57 0.40 -12.94 -2.29
C ILE A 57 -0.20 -13.04 -0.90
N TRP A 58 0.37 -13.86 -0.03
CA TRP A 58 -0.02 -13.91 1.38
C TRP A 58 0.70 -12.81 2.15
N MET A 59 -0.02 -12.18 3.07
CA MET A 59 0.53 -11.01 3.74
C MET A 59 -0.01 -10.78 5.14
N ARG A 60 0.82 -10.13 5.95
CA ARG A 60 0.49 -9.58 7.25
C ARG A 60 0.94 -8.14 7.35
N ALA A 61 0.05 -7.22 7.72
CA ALA A 61 0.39 -5.85 8.04
C ALA A 61 0.66 -5.70 9.55
N HIS A 62 1.78 -5.07 9.87
CA HIS A 62 2.11 -4.59 11.21
C HIS A 62 1.89 -3.08 11.23
N VAL A 63 1.04 -2.61 12.13
CA VAL A 63 0.76 -1.18 12.33
C VAL A 63 1.29 -0.77 13.69
N ALA A 64 2.20 0.20 13.69
CA ALA A 64 2.87 0.66 14.91
C ALA A 64 2.88 2.19 14.98
N ASP A 65 3.00 2.73 16.19
CA ASP A 65 3.30 4.15 16.32
C ASP A 65 4.67 4.46 15.71
N GLY A 66 4.77 5.60 15.08
CA GLY A 66 5.96 5.96 14.32
C GLY A 66 7.14 6.38 15.19
N ILE A 67 6.99 6.56 16.50
CA ILE A 67 8.03 7.03 17.43
C ILE A 67 8.73 5.85 18.08
N ALA A 68 8.01 5.07 18.88
CA ALA A 68 8.54 3.96 19.67
C ALA A 68 8.27 2.59 19.06
N HIS A 69 7.56 2.52 17.94
CA HIS A 69 7.15 1.29 17.24
C HIS A 69 6.24 0.37 18.07
N ILE A 70 5.55 0.90 19.08
CA ILE A 70 4.57 0.15 19.85
C ILE A 70 3.38 -0.20 18.92
N PRO A 71 2.91 -1.48 18.92
CA PRO A 71 1.78 -1.88 18.10
C PRO A 71 0.55 -0.99 18.35
N MET A 72 0.02 -0.38 17.28
CA MET A 72 -1.16 0.48 17.33
C MET A 72 -2.42 -0.25 16.94
N LYS A 73 -3.54 0.09 17.62
CA LYS A 73 -4.88 -0.44 17.33
C LYS A 73 -5.86 0.65 16.87
N LEU A 74 -5.35 1.86 16.59
CA LEU A 74 -6.19 2.98 16.20
C LEU A 74 -6.73 2.80 14.77
N SER A 75 -5.89 2.41 13.81
CA SER A 75 -6.33 2.07 12.47
C SER A 75 -6.63 0.57 12.39
N ARG A 76 -7.88 0.22 12.11
CA ARG A 76 -8.32 -1.18 12.00
C ARG A 76 -8.24 -1.75 10.59
N PHE A 77 -7.96 -0.89 9.61
CA PHE A 77 -7.89 -1.27 8.19
C PHE A 77 -6.56 -0.86 7.57
N VAL A 78 -6.01 -1.75 6.76
CA VAL A 78 -4.86 -1.49 5.91
C VAL A 78 -5.24 -1.75 4.47
N TYR A 79 -5.00 -0.78 3.61
CA TYR A 79 -5.19 -0.89 2.16
C TYR A 79 -3.91 -1.38 1.54
N VAL A 80 -4.01 -2.40 0.70
CA VAL A 80 -2.87 -2.95 -0.03
C VAL A 80 -3.18 -2.90 -1.52
N THR A 81 -2.38 -2.16 -2.25
CA THR A 81 -2.56 -1.89 -3.68
C THR A 81 -1.38 -2.42 -4.48
N LEU A 82 -1.67 -3.23 -5.49
CA LEU A 82 -0.69 -3.68 -6.47
C LEU A 82 -0.73 -2.74 -7.68
N GLN A 83 0.42 -2.18 -8.05
CA GLN A 83 0.59 -1.31 -9.21
C GLN A 83 1.59 -1.91 -10.19
N ASN A 84 1.32 -1.73 -11.49
CA ASN A 84 2.27 -2.06 -12.54
C ASN A 84 3.36 -0.96 -12.69
N PRO A 85 4.40 -1.16 -13.51
CA PRO A 85 5.45 -0.17 -13.75
C PRO A 85 4.96 1.18 -14.32
N PHE A 86 3.75 1.24 -14.85
CA PHE A 86 3.11 2.48 -15.30
C PHE A 86 2.33 3.21 -14.20
N LEU A 87 2.42 2.75 -12.94
CA LEU A 87 1.65 3.21 -11.79
C LEU A 87 0.12 3.00 -11.93
N GLU A 88 -0.31 2.16 -12.87
CA GLU A 88 -1.71 1.77 -12.98
C GLU A 88 -2.04 0.79 -11.84
N THR A 89 -3.14 1.03 -11.14
CA THR A 89 -3.63 0.12 -10.11
C THR A 89 -4.22 -1.13 -10.73
N ILE A 90 -3.62 -2.27 -10.43
CA ILE A 90 -4.10 -3.59 -10.88
C ILE A 90 -5.21 -4.08 -9.93
N LYS A 91 -4.93 -4.06 -8.64
CA LYS A 91 -5.87 -4.51 -7.61
C LYS A 91 -5.59 -3.84 -6.28
N THR A 92 -6.65 -3.55 -5.54
CA THR A 92 -6.58 -3.09 -4.15
C THR A 92 -7.40 -4.05 -3.29
N VAL A 93 -6.84 -4.44 -2.15
CA VAL A 93 -7.54 -5.19 -1.10
C VAL A 93 -7.52 -4.38 0.19
N ARG A 94 -8.58 -4.49 0.97
CA ARG A 94 -8.72 -3.86 2.28
C ARG A 94 -8.64 -4.94 3.35
N LEU A 95 -7.55 -4.97 4.09
CA LEU A 95 -7.32 -5.90 5.19
C LEU A 95 -7.98 -5.33 6.46
N HIS A 96 -8.58 -6.20 7.26
CA HIS A 96 -9.24 -5.82 8.50
C HIS A 96 -8.58 -6.52 9.69
N ALA A 97 -8.48 -5.81 10.81
CA ALA A 97 -8.03 -6.39 12.05
C ALA A 97 -9.03 -7.45 12.55
N ASP A 98 -8.55 -8.66 12.78
CA ASP A 98 -9.35 -9.72 13.40
C ASP A 98 -9.66 -9.40 14.88
N LYS A 99 -10.36 -10.32 15.56
CA LYS A 99 -10.72 -10.18 16.99
C LYS A 99 -9.50 -10.04 17.93
N ASP A 100 -8.36 -10.56 17.53
CA ASP A 100 -7.10 -10.49 18.26
C ASP A 100 -6.27 -9.25 17.88
N GLY A 101 -6.68 -8.52 16.85
CA GLY A 101 -6.01 -7.33 16.34
C GLY A 101 -5.00 -7.61 15.22
N PHE A 102 -4.94 -8.83 14.67
CA PHE A 102 -4.07 -9.17 13.56
C PHE A 102 -4.67 -8.71 12.22
N ILE A 103 -3.89 -7.96 11.43
CA ILE A 103 -4.29 -7.50 10.12
C ILE A 103 -3.57 -8.35 9.08
N HIS A 104 -4.27 -9.28 8.46
CA HIS A 104 -3.68 -10.20 7.48
C HIS A 104 -4.69 -10.60 6.40
N GLY A 105 -4.17 -11.14 5.30
CA GLY A 105 -4.98 -11.63 4.20
C GLY A 105 -4.13 -12.07 3.02
N ASN A 106 -4.70 -12.00 1.83
CA ASN A 106 -3.99 -12.30 0.59
C ASN A 106 -4.44 -11.37 -0.54
N LEU A 107 -3.62 -11.24 -1.58
CA LEU A 107 -3.96 -10.56 -2.81
C LEU A 107 -3.86 -11.57 -3.95
N PRO A 108 -5.00 -12.02 -4.51
CA PRO A 108 -4.98 -12.89 -5.68
C PRO A 108 -4.54 -12.11 -6.91
N LEU A 109 -3.55 -12.66 -7.63
CA LEU A 109 -3.02 -12.08 -8.85
C LEU A 109 -3.88 -12.49 -10.04
N PRO A 110 -4.25 -11.58 -10.95
CA PRO A 110 -4.82 -11.94 -12.26
C PRO A 110 -3.89 -12.87 -13.04
N THR A 111 -4.48 -13.75 -13.86
CA THR A 111 -3.73 -14.75 -14.63
C THR A 111 -3.06 -14.18 -15.89
N ASP A 112 -3.48 -13.00 -16.32
CA ASP A 112 -3.07 -12.33 -17.56
C ASP A 112 -2.03 -11.22 -17.32
N LEU A 113 -1.41 -11.19 -16.13
CA LEU A 113 -0.42 -10.16 -15.81
C LEU A 113 0.85 -10.31 -16.66
N PRO A 114 1.33 -9.21 -17.27
CA PRO A 114 2.62 -9.16 -17.91
C PRO A 114 3.77 -9.50 -16.95
N LYS A 115 4.82 -10.13 -17.48
CA LYS A 115 6.07 -10.33 -16.74
C LYS A 115 6.68 -8.98 -16.38
N GLY A 116 7.16 -8.80 -15.14
CA GLY A 116 7.83 -7.56 -14.73
C GLY A 116 7.86 -7.32 -13.23
N GLU A 117 8.40 -6.16 -12.88
CA GLU A 117 8.48 -5.68 -11.51
C GLU A 117 7.26 -4.82 -11.17
N TYR A 118 6.51 -5.24 -10.17
CA TYR A 118 5.32 -4.56 -9.67
C TYR A 118 5.61 -3.95 -8.30
N ILE A 119 4.82 -2.97 -7.90
CA ILE A 119 4.93 -2.34 -6.59
C ILE A 119 3.70 -2.67 -5.75
N LEU A 120 3.94 -3.23 -4.58
CA LEU A 120 2.93 -3.45 -3.55
C LEU A 120 3.03 -2.30 -2.55
N THR A 121 1.98 -1.47 -2.48
CA THR A 121 1.89 -0.32 -1.57
C THR A 121 0.90 -0.64 -0.46
N ALA A 122 1.29 -0.43 0.81
CA ALA A 122 0.40 -0.62 1.96
C ALA A 122 0.31 0.66 2.79
N TYR A 123 -0.91 1.05 3.17
CA TYR A 123 -1.18 2.26 3.93
C TYR A 123 -2.51 2.17 4.70
N THR A 124 -2.67 3.02 5.69
CA THR A 124 -3.94 3.29 6.36
C THR A 124 -4.53 4.62 5.87
N ARG A 125 -5.81 4.84 6.03
CA ARG A 125 -6.39 6.15 5.72
C ARG A 125 -5.79 7.27 6.56
N TYR A 126 -5.42 6.98 7.79
CA TYR A 126 -4.75 7.95 8.65
C TYR A 126 -3.41 8.43 8.06
N GLN A 127 -2.67 7.55 7.39
CA GLN A 127 -1.40 7.92 6.75
C GLN A 127 -1.57 8.90 5.57
N GLU A 128 -2.78 9.10 5.04
CA GLU A 128 -3.07 10.14 4.04
C GLU A 128 -2.81 11.58 4.58
N ASN A 129 -2.68 11.74 5.91
CA ASN A 129 -2.22 13.00 6.50
C ASN A 129 -0.77 13.35 6.16
N PHE A 130 -0.01 12.40 5.65
CA PHE A 130 1.39 12.52 5.22
C PHE A 130 1.48 12.37 3.69
N GLU A 131 2.65 12.65 3.13
CA GLU A 131 2.89 12.43 1.69
C GLU A 131 2.88 10.92 1.37
N ASP A 132 2.41 10.53 0.17
CA ASP A 132 2.32 9.13 -0.25
C ASP A 132 3.71 8.45 -0.33
N GLU A 133 4.79 9.23 -0.41
CA GLU A 133 6.17 8.75 -0.33
C GLU A 133 6.45 7.96 0.96
N TYR A 134 5.76 8.28 2.06
CA TYR A 134 5.92 7.59 3.36
C TYR A 134 5.10 6.32 3.51
N PHE A 135 4.27 5.96 2.53
CA PHE A 135 3.58 4.69 2.55
C PHE A 135 4.57 3.55 2.36
N PHE A 136 4.28 2.41 2.97
CA PHE A 136 5.10 1.21 2.76
C PHE A 136 5.06 0.80 1.29
N ARG A 137 6.22 0.45 0.73
CA ARG A 137 6.33 -0.09 -0.63
C ARG A 137 7.28 -1.26 -0.67
N LYS A 138 6.86 -2.28 -1.39
CA LYS A 138 7.66 -3.48 -1.64
C LYS A 138 7.62 -3.81 -3.13
N ARG A 139 8.78 -4.13 -3.70
CA ARG A 139 8.87 -4.66 -5.05
C ARG A 139 8.49 -6.13 -5.06
N ILE A 140 7.67 -6.50 -6.02
CA ILE A 140 7.21 -7.86 -6.29
C ILE A 140 7.53 -8.16 -7.75
N PHE A 141 8.22 -9.26 -8.02
CA PHE A 141 8.43 -9.70 -9.39
C PHE A 141 7.35 -10.72 -9.76
N ILE A 142 6.69 -10.51 -10.89
CA ILE A 142 5.63 -11.39 -11.38
C ILE A 142 6.08 -11.99 -12.71
N HIS A 143 6.07 -13.34 -12.77
CA HIS A 143 6.29 -14.12 -13.98
C HIS A 143 4.94 -14.37 -14.67
N SER A 144 4.91 -14.32 -16.00
CA SER A 144 3.74 -14.68 -16.78
C SER A 144 3.70 -16.18 -17.02
N ILE A 145 2.50 -16.76 -16.98
CA ILE A 145 2.24 -18.17 -17.40
C ILE A 145 1.89 -18.29 -18.88
N LEU A 146 1.56 -17.15 -19.50
CA LEU A 146 0.99 -17.11 -20.84
C LEU A 146 2.05 -17.19 -21.94
N ASN A 147 2.99 -17.95 -21.94
CA ASN A 147 3.93 -18.24 -23.01
C ASN A 147 5.37 -18.48 -22.53
N ASN A 148 5.60 -19.65 -22.00
CA ASN A 148 6.91 -20.04 -21.48
C ASN A 148 7.94 -20.42 -22.56
N CYS A 149 7.51 -20.43 -23.84
CA CYS A 149 8.39 -20.71 -24.98
C CYS A 149 9.10 -19.48 -25.53
N ILE A 150 8.85 -18.30 -24.96
CA ILE A 150 9.46 -17.04 -25.40
C ILE A 150 10.11 -16.33 -24.20
N GLN A 151 11.38 -15.95 -24.37
CA GLN A 151 12.07 -15.03 -23.49
C GLN A 151 12.70 -13.89 -24.30
N SER A 152 12.90 -12.75 -23.65
CA SER A 152 13.54 -11.58 -24.23
C SER A 152 15.00 -11.46 -23.78
N LYS A 153 15.88 -11.07 -24.69
CA LYS A 153 17.25 -10.64 -24.39
C LYS A 153 17.40 -9.19 -24.82
N MET A 154 17.93 -8.37 -23.94
CA MET A 154 18.00 -6.94 -24.10
C MET A 154 19.43 -6.47 -24.27
N THR A 155 19.65 -5.53 -25.20
CA THR A 155 20.92 -4.80 -25.39
C THR A 155 20.61 -3.31 -25.47
N TRP A 156 21.20 -2.52 -24.56
CA TRP A 156 21.02 -1.07 -24.54
C TRP A 156 22.15 -0.42 -25.36
N GLU A 157 21.76 0.53 -26.22
CA GLU A 157 22.66 1.41 -26.99
C GLU A 157 22.37 2.87 -26.57
N GLU A 158 23.26 3.82 -26.97
CA GLU A 158 23.07 5.24 -26.63
C GLU A 158 21.67 5.77 -26.96
N ASN A 159 21.09 5.34 -28.08
CA ASN A 159 19.84 5.84 -28.62
C ASN A 159 18.65 4.91 -28.44
N GLY A 160 18.75 3.88 -27.62
CA GLY A 160 17.61 3.00 -27.36
C GLY A 160 17.94 1.60 -26.91
N LEU A 161 16.91 0.78 -26.89
CA LEU A 161 16.91 -0.61 -26.44
C LEU A 161 16.66 -1.53 -27.63
N ASN A 162 17.54 -2.47 -27.86
CA ASN A 162 17.31 -3.57 -28.80
C ASN A 162 16.86 -4.82 -28.05
N ILE A 163 15.81 -5.46 -28.55
CA ILE A 163 15.19 -6.64 -27.96
C ILE A 163 15.24 -7.79 -28.95
N HIS A 164 15.71 -8.94 -28.50
CA HIS A 164 15.63 -10.21 -29.20
C HIS A 164 14.72 -11.16 -28.43
N PHE A 165 13.97 -11.94 -29.14
CA PHE A 165 13.20 -13.04 -28.56
C PHE A 165 13.87 -14.37 -28.90
N PHE A 166 13.89 -15.26 -27.93
CA PHE A 166 14.46 -16.60 -28.09
C PHE A 166 13.63 -17.64 -27.34
N ASN A 167 13.77 -18.89 -27.78
CA ASN A 167 13.21 -20.02 -27.06
C ASN A 167 14.16 -20.42 -25.93
N PRO A 168 13.72 -20.40 -24.66
CA PRO A 168 14.60 -20.68 -23.52
C PRO A 168 15.08 -22.14 -23.45
N GLN A 169 14.38 -23.10 -24.11
CA GLN A 169 14.75 -24.51 -24.11
C GLN A 169 15.78 -24.83 -25.16
N THR A 170 15.65 -24.25 -26.36
CA THR A 170 16.56 -24.52 -27.51
C THR A 170 17.65 -23.45 -27.66
N ASN A 171 17.50 -22.33 -26.97
CA ASN A 171 18.33 -21.10 -27.08
C ASN A 171 18.34 -20.49 -28.51
N GLU A 172 17.38 -20.88 -29.36
CA GLU A 172 17.24 -20.40 -30.72
C GLU A 172 16.55 -19.02 -30.75
N ILE A 173 17.05 -18.11 -31.58
CA ILE A 173 16.44 -16.81 -31.81
C ILE A 173 15.15 -16.99 -32.60
N LEU A 174 14.08 -16.44 -32.11
CA LEU A 174 12.76 -16.50 -32.75
C LEU A 174 12.67 -15.44 -33.85
N SER A 175 12.29 -15.85 -35.05
CA SER A 175 12.04 -14.94 -36.18
C SER A 175 10.60 -14.36 -36.09
N LEU A 176 10.42 -13.35 -35.27
CA LEU A 176 9.17 -12.62 -35.18
C LEU A 176 9.20 -11.43 -36.14
N LYS A 177 8.09 -11.15 -36.84
CA LYS A 177 7.99 -10.03 -37.80
C LYS A 177 7.69 -8.70 -37.15
N GLU A 178 6.80 -8.70 -36.14
CA GLU A 178 6.31 -7.51 -35.46
C GLU A 178 6.03 -7.77 -33.99
N CYS A 179 6.06 -6.70 -33.18
CA CYS A 179 5.57 -6.68 -31.83
C CYS A 179 4.96 -5.31 -31.50
N THR A 180 4.09 -5.25 -30.51
CA THR A 180 3.52 -4.00 -30.01
C THR A 180 4.35 -3.53 -28.81
N ALA A 181 4.63 -2.23 -28.76
CA ALA A 181 5.27 -1.56 -27.65
C ALA A 181 4.37 -0.46 -27.13
N LYS A 182 4.14 -0.46 -25.80
CA LYS A 182 3.35 0.58 -25.12
C LYS A 182 4.22 1.21 -24.03
N THR A 183 4.29 2.54 -23.99
CA THR A 183 4.84 3.31 -22.88
C THR A 183 3.70 4.03 -22.15
N GLN A 184 4.00 4.77 -21.07
CA GLN A 184 2.97 5.59 -20.41
C GLN A 184 2.35 6.63 -21.35
N SER A 185 3.15 7.15 -22.30
CA SER A 185 2.75 8.27 -23.16
C SER A 185 2.18 7.84 -24.49
N GLN A 186 2.53 6.68 -25.04
CA GLN A 186 2.18 6.26 -26.40
C GLN A 186 2.24 4.75 -26.61
N GLN A 187 1.57 4.30 -27.66
CA GLN A 187 1.61 2.92 -28.14
C GLN A 187 2.03 2.92 -29.62
N PHE A 188 2.88 1.98 -30.02
CA PHE A 188 3.40 1.88 -31.39
C PHE A 188 3.71 0.43 -31.76
N HIS A 189 3.78 0.16 -33.06
CA HIS A 189 4.20 -1.13 -33.60
C HIS A 189 5.68 -1.10 -33.96
N LEU A 190 6.39 -2.16 -33.63
CA LEU A 190 7.78 -2.37 -33.97
C LEU A 190 7.90 -3.50 -34.98
N TYR A 191 8.70 -3.27 -36.02
CA TYR A 191 9.02 -4.27 -37.01
C TYR A 191 10.45 -4.75 -36.85
N ALA A 192 10.68 -6.05 -36.97
CA ALA A 192 11.97 -6.64 -36.79
C ALA A 192 12.94 -6.24 -37.90
N GLN A 193 14.16 -5.86 -37.50
CA GLN A 193 15.32 -5.70 -38.38
C GLN A 193 16.39 -6.71 -37.93
N ASN A 194 16.71 -7.70 -38.77
CA ASN A 194 17.65 -8.79 -38.43
C ASN A 194 17.26 -9.50 -37.09
N ASN A 195 16.01 -9.83 -36.92
CA ASN A 195 15.43 -10.43 -35.69
C ASN A 195 15.61 -9.57 -34.42
N LYS A 196 15.81 -8.25 -34.58
CA LYS A 196 15.90 -7.28 -33.49
C LYS A 196 14.76 -6.30 -33.57
N PHE A 197 14.18 -5.97 -32.42
CA PHE A 197 13.19 -4.90 -32.25
C PHE A 197 13.86 -3.73 -31.56
N ARG A 198 13.81 -2.54 -32.15
CA ARG A 198 14.44 -1.36 -31.59
C ARG A 198 13.40 -0.42 -31.00
N VAL A 199 13.50 -0.18 -29.69
CA VAL A 199 12.73 0.84 -28.97
C VAL A 199 13.62 2.07 -28.81
N ARG A 200 13.23 3.20 -29.40
CA ARG A 200 13.98 4.46 -29.24
C ARG A 200 13.82 5.01 -27.83
N LYS A 201 14.87 5.60 -27.27
CA LYS A 201 14.88 6.24 -25.96
C LYS A 201 13.95 7.46 -25.98
N HIS A 202 12.87 7.42 -25.18
CA HIS A 202 12.05 8.58 -24.90
C HIS A 202 12.43 9.16 -23.53
N THR A 203 12.65 10.47 -23.46
CA THR A 203 13.21 11.14 -22.28
C THR A 203 12.33 11.11 -21.04
N LYS A 204 11.03 10.82 -21.19
CA LYS A 204 10.04 10.85 -20.09
C LYS A 204 9.61 9.49 -19.57
N ASP A 205 9.69 8.44 -20.40
CA ASP A 205 9.20 7.11 -20.02
C ASP A 205 10.32 6.26 -19.42
N ASN A 206 10.03 5.57 -18.32
CA ASN A 206 10.98 4.70 -17.63
C ASN A 206 10.85 3.23 -18.05
N TYR A 207 9.68 2.82 -18.53
CA TYR A 207 9.37 1.46 -18.90
C TYR A 207 8.66 1.40 -20.25
N VAL A 208 8.81 0.25 -20.92
CA VAL A 208 8.01 -0.14 -22.07
C VAL A 208 7.38 -1.50 -21.78
N LEU A 209 6.11 -1.65 -22.11
CA LEU A 209 5.43 -2.94 -22.17
C LEU A 209 5.53 -3.47 -23.61
N ILE A 210 6.22 -4.59 -23.79
CA ILE A 210 6.33 -5.27 -25.08
C ILE A 210 5.34 -6.42 -25.12
N GLN A 211 4.65 -6.55 -26.25
CA GLN A 211 3.68 -7.62 -26.47
C GLN A 211 3.88 -8.27 -27.85
N THR A 212 3.96 -9.58 -27.87
CA THR A 212 3.93 -10.41 -29.09
C THR A 212 3.15 -11.69 -28.83
N GLY A 213 2.04 -11.88 -29.56
CA GLY A 213 1.07 -12.93 -29.24
C GLY A 213 0.58 -12.82 -27.80
N ASN A 214 0.71 -13.91 -27.06
CA ASN A 214 0.36 -13.95 -25.62
C ASN A 214 1.52 -13.53 -24.69
N TYR A 215 2.71 -13.28 -25.22
CA TYR A 215 3.87 -12.84 -24.44
C TYR A 215 3.77 -11.36 -24.16
N GLN A 216 3.90 -10.99 -22.88
CA GLN A 216 3.89 -9.61 -22.41
C GLN A 216 4.96 -9.40 -21.33
N GLU A 217 5.79 -8.36 -21.47
CA GLU A 217 6.85 -8.06 -20.51
C GLU A 217 7.07 -6.55 -20.36
N PHE A 218 7.17 -6.07 -19.12
CA PHE A 218 7.64 -4.73 -18.80
C PHE A 218 9.17 -4.67 -18.78
N ILE A 219 9.74 -3.82 -19.59
CA ILE A 219 11.20 -3.65 -19.73
C ILE A 219 11.59 -2.22 -19.37
N PRO A 220 12.61 -2.01 -18.50
CA PRO A 220 13.15 -0.67 -18.27
C PRO A 220 13.83 -0.11 -19.52
N LEU A 221 13.57 1.16 -19.85
CA LEU A 221 14.08 1.83 -21.04
C LEU A 221 15.50 2.39 -20.89
N ARG A 222 16.06 2.39 -19.68
CA ARG A 222 17.36 2.98 -19.37
C ARG A 222 18.30 1.93 -18.80
N LYS A 223 19.59 2.03 -19.12
CA LYS A 223 20.63 1.16 -18.58
C LYS A 223 21.38 1.80 -17.41
N GLY A 224 21.35 3.12 -17.29
CA GLY A 224 22.13 3.85 -16.32
C GLY A 224 23.59 4.00 -16.70
N MET A 225 23.88 4.39 -17.95
CA MET A 225 25.25 4.61 -18.41
C MET A 225 25.78 5.97 -18.01
N ASP A 226 24.93 6.98 -17.93
CA ASP A 226 25.28 8.33 -17.51
C ASP A 226 24.94 8.59 -16.05
N TYR A 227 25.68 9.50 -15.40
CA TYR A 227 25.50 9.80 -13.98
C TYR A 227 25.59 11.29 -13.69
N ASP A 228 25.04 11.70 -12.55
CA ASP A 228 25.15 13.04 -11.98
C ASP A 228 25.55 12.96 -10.51
N VAL A 229 26.18 14.02 -9.99
CA VAL A 229 26.68 14.08 -8.62
C VAL A 229 26.13 15.33 -7.91
N SER A 230 25.49 15.11 -6.78
CA SER A 230 25.02 16.18 -5.89
C SER A 230 25.89 16.24 -4.63
N PHE A 231 26.13 17.47 -4.13
CA PHE A 231 26.95 17.71 -2.95
C PHE A 231 26.11 18.30 -1.82
N MET A 232 26.21 17.73 -0.63
CA MET A 232 25.44 18.11 0.56
C MET A 232 26.41 18.44 1.69
N PRO A 233 26.63 19.73 1.98
CA PRO A 233 27.42 20.13 3.15
C PRO A 233 26.78 19.64 4.45
N GLU A 234 27.58 19.17 5.39
CA GLU A 234 27.11 18.79 6.71
C GLU A 234 26.47 19.99 7.42
N GLY A 235 25.25 19.75 7.96
CA GLY A 235 24.47 20.82 8.57
C GLY A 235 23.80 21.79 7.58
N GLY A 236 23.95 21.56 6.27
CA GLY A 236 23.29 22.30 5.19
C GLY A 236 24.13 23.41 4.54
N ASN A 237 25.14 23.95 5.22
CA ASN A 237 25.95 25.07 4.73
C ASN A 237 27.45 24.82 4.83
N LEU A 238 28.21 25.36 3.88
CA LEU A 238 29.66 25.48 3.99
C LEU A 238 30.06 26.78 4.67
N ILE A 239 31.09 26.72 5.49
CA ILE A 239 31.64 27.86 6.21
C ILE A 239 33.05 28.13 5.74
N ASN A 240 33.39 29.41 5.47
CA ASN A 240 34.75 29.82 5.13
C ASN A 240 35.72 29.59 6.28
N ASP A 241 36.93 29.22 5.97
CA ASP A 241 38.04 29.10 6.93
C ASP A 241 37.73 28.15 8.10
N ALA A 242 36.93 27.10 7.82
CA ALA A 242 36.61 26.04 8.75
C ALA A 242 36.75 24.66 8.10
N PHE A 243 37.03 23.62 8.90
CA PHE A 243 37.08 22.25 8.41
C PHE A 243 35.66 21.73 8.21
N CYS A 244 35.26 21.55 6.94
CA CYS A 244 33.94 21.15 6.55
C CYS A 244 33.91 19.71 6.01
N ARG A 245 32.81 19.00 6.24
CA ARG A 245 32.48 17.72 5.63
C ARG A 245 31.35 17.93 4.61
N VAL A 246 31.53 17.38 3.42
CA VAL A 246 30.54 17.45 2.33
C VAL A 246 30.24 16.03 1.88
N ALA A 247 29.04 15.55 2.09
CA ALA A 247 28.63 14.30 1.51
C ALA A 247 28.32 14.50 0.03
N PHE A 248 28.56 13.48 -0.76
CA PHE A 248 28.13 13.43 -2.14
C PHE A 248 27.27 12.21 -2.41
N LYS A 249 26.36 12.36 -3.34
CA LYS A 249 25.53 11.27 -3.88
C LYS A 249 25.58 11.31 -5.39
N SER A 250 26.15 10.26 -5.97
CA SER A 250 26.15 10.01 -7.40
C SER A 250 25.01 9.08 -7.75
N ILE A 251 24.20 9.45 -8.72
CA ILE A 251 23.06 8.65 -9.22
C ILE A 251 23.13 8.55 -10.73
N ASN A 252 22.77 7.38 -11.25
CA ASN A 252 22.69 7.18 -12.69
C ASN A 252 21.33 7.58 -13.26
N GLU A 253 21.15 7.47 -14.58
CA GLU A 253 19.91 7.80 -15.30
C GLU A 253 18.67 7.03 -14.80
N MET A 254 18.87 5.88 -14.12
CA MET A 254 17.80 5.09 -13.54
C MET A 254 17.39 5.58 -12.13
N GLY A 255 18.13 6.56 -11.57
CA GLY A 255 17.97 7.02 -10.20
C GLY A 255 18.58 6.08 -9.15
N LEU A 256 19.45 5.16 -9.57
CA LEU A 256 20.21 4.24 -8.71
C LEU A 256 21.60 4.82 -8.41
N GLY A 257 22.16 4.41 -7.27
CA GLY A 257 23.50 4.82 -6.87
C GLY A 257 24.57 4.37 -7.89
N GLU A 258 25.47 5.26 -8.29
CA GLU A 258 26.58 4.99 -9.19
C GLU A 258 27.90 5.20 -8.45
N ASP A 259 28.68 4.14 -8.25
CA ASP A 259 29.94 4.26 -7.53
C ASP A 259 30.98 5.00 -8.38
N ILE A 260 31.62 5.97 -7.75
CA ILE A 260 32.60 6.86 -8.39
C ILE A 260 33.89 6.97 -7.58
N THR A 261 34.96 7.24 -8.27
CA THR A 261 36.21 7.76 -7.73
C THR A 261 36.43 9.19 -8.20
N GLY A 262 37.17 9.99 -7.47
CA GLY A 262 37.38 11.37 -7.90
C GLY A 262 38.53 12.10 -7.19
N THR A 263 38.82 13.32 -7.69
CA THR A 263 39.78 14.25 -7.11
C THR A 263 39.14 15.59 -6.84
N LEU A 264 39.37 16.16 -5.66
CA LEU A 264 39.05 17.55 -5.35
C LEU A 264 40.20 18.43 -5.84
N ARG A 265 39.89 19.54 -6.51
CA ARG A 265 40.85 20.47 -7.12
C ARG A 265 40.55 21.91 -6.77
N ASP A 266 41.60 22.73 -6.70
CA ASP A 266 41.52 24.17 -6.56
C ASP A 266 41.35 24.88 -7.91
N GLU A 267 41.40 26.25 -7.88
CA GLU A 267 41.28 27.07 -9.09
C GLU A 267 42.46 26.90 -10.07
N GLN A 268 43.61 26.44 -9.60
CA GLN A 268 44.79 26.16 -10.42
C GLN A 268 44.82 24.72 -10.94
N ASP A 269 43.73 23.98 -10.75
CA ASP A 269 43.60 22.57 -11.11
C ASP A 269 44.53 21.62 -10.32
N SER A 270 45.10 22.10 -9.20
CA SER A 270 45.94 21.30 -8.30
C SER A 270 45.08 20.31 -7.53
N ILE A 271 45.53 19.07 -7.43
CA ILE A 271 44.83 18.03 -6.68
C ILE A 271 45.04 18.26 -5.17
N LEU A 272 43.94 18.47 -4.43
CA LEU A 272 43.97 18.64 -2.98
C LEU A 272 43.78 17.29 -2.25
N LEU A 273 42.91 16.40 -2.75
CA LEU A 273 42.67 15.07 -2.20
C LEU A 273 42.01 14.14 -3.22
N HIS A 274 42.10 12.84 -2.96
CA HIS A 274 41.36 11.78 -3.65
C HIS A 274 40.21 11.29 -2.79
N PHE A 275 39.10 10.90 -3.41
CA PHE A 275 37.93 10.32 -2.73
C PHE A 275 37.29 9.20 -3.55
N LYS A 276 36.48 8.39 -2.90
CA LYS A 276 35.66 7.33 -3.53
C LYS A 276 34.34 7.14 -2.81
N SER A 277 33.38 6.57 -3.52
CA SER A 277 32.13 6.10 -2.92
C SER A 277 32.40 5.05 -1.86
N TYR A 278 31.63 5.11 -0.76
CA TYR A 278 31.62 4.07 0.27
C TYR A 278 30.63 2.97 -0.10
N TYR A 279 29.45 3.35 -0.55
CA TYR A 279 28.39 2.42 -0.92
C TYR A 279 27.32 3.13 -1.77
N LYS A 280 26.95 2.51 -2.91
CA LYS A 280 25.85 3.00 -3.75
C LYS A 280 25.91 4.49 -4.07
N GLY A 281 27.06 4.91 -4.59
CA GLY A 281 27.29 6.26 -5.03
C GLY A 281 27.44 7.32 -3.94
N MET A 282 27.49 6.94 -2.67
CA MET A 282 27.58 7.89 -1.55
C MET A 282 28.96 7.87 -0.91
N GLY A 283 29.47 9.04 -0.55
CA GLY A 283 30.72 9.20 0.18
C GLY A 283 30.81 10.59 0.82
N ILE A 284 31.92 10.87 1.47
CA ILE A 284 32.16 12.14 2.18
C ILE A 284 33.53 12.69 1.77
N ILE A 285 33.58 13.96 1.39
CA ILE A 285 34.77 14.77 1.13
C ILE A 285 34.95 15.69 2.33
N SER A 286 36.16 15.74 2.88
CA SER A 286 36.49 16.64 3.99
C SER A 286 37.61 17.58 3.56
N TYR A 287 37.39 18.90 3.65
CA TYR A 287 38.37 19.89 3.25
C TYR A 287 38.15 21.21 3.98
N PHE A 288 39.05 22.17 3.72
CA PHE A 288 39.05 23.47 4.35
C PHE A 288 38.80 24.54 3.27
N PRO A 289 37.55 24.95 3.02
CA PRO A 289 37.24 25.99 2.03
C PRO A 289 37.77 27.35 2.49
N LYS A 290 38.58 27.98 1.66
CA LYS A 290 39.12 29.33 1.90
C LYS A 290 38.25 30.40 1.29
N LYS A 291 38.12 31.55 1.98
CA LYS A 291 37.30 32.66 1.51
C LYS A 291 37.73 33.11 0.10
N GLY A 292 36.74 33.25 -0.80
CA GLY A 292 36.94 33.72 -2.17
C GLY A 292 37.59 32.70 -3.10
N LYS A 293 37.84 31.45 -2.66
CA LYS A 293 38.34 30.37 -3.48
C LYS A 293 37.23 29.46 -3.99
N LYS A 294 37.33 29.01 -5.24
CA LYS A 294 36.43 28.04 -5.85
C LYS A 294 37.08 26.66 -5.93
N TYR A 295 36.26 25.66 -5.83
CA TYR A 295 36.70 24.26 -5.86
C TYR A 295 35.87 23.47 -6.85
N SER A 296 36.48 22.47 -7.47
CA SER A 296 35.82 21.54 -8.37
C SER A 296 36.26 20.10 -8.10
N VAL A 297 35.47 19.15 -8.54
CA VAL A 297 35.83 17.75 -8.51
C VAL A 297 35.81 17.17 -9.93
N ILE A 298 36.75 16.27 -10.20
CA ILE A 298 36.73 15.41 -11.39
C ILE A 298 36.38 14.01 -10.88
N CYS A 299 35.30 13.46 -11.38
CA CYS A 299 34.77 12.14 -10.99
C CYS A 299 34.82 11.17 -12.17
N GLU A 300 35.07 9.91 -11.91
CA GLU A 300 35.03 8.81 -12.87
C GLU A 300 34.20 7.64 -12.30
N ASN A 301 33.29 7.09 -13.11
CA ASN A 301 32.52 5.91 -12.73
C ASN A 301 33.20 4.60 -13.18
N GLU A 302 32.63 3.45 -12.85
CA GLU A 302 33.14 2.13 -13.21
C GLU A 302 33.23 1.89 -14.73
N GLN A 303 32.46 2.65 -15.54
CA GLN A 303 32.47 2.59 -16.99
C GLN A 303 33.58 3.49 -17.63
N GLY A 304 34.35 4.22 -16.82
CA GLY A 304 35.39 5.14 -17.26
C GLY A 304 34.85 6.49 -17.74
N ILE A 305 33.58 6.81 -17.49
CA ILE A 305 33.04 8.12 -17.85
C ILE A 305 33.53 9.16 -16.85
N THR A 306 34.22 10.15 -17.34
CA THR A 306 34.80 11.23 -16.52
C THR A 306 34.01 12.52 -16.67
N LYS A 307 33.64 13.15 -15.53
CA LYS A 307 32.90 14.41 -15.47
C LYS A 307 33.50 15.37 -14.44
N ARG A 308 33.37 16.68 -14.72
CA ARG A 308 33.73 17.74 -13.78
C ARG A 308 32.47 18.38 -13.18
N PHE A 309 32.49 18.58 -11.87
CA PHE A 309 31.43 19.25 -11.12
C PHE A 309 32.00 20.35 -10.22
N ASN A 310 31.23 21.41 -10.02
CA ASN A 310 31.59 22.47 -9.09
C ASN A 310 31.18 22.09 -7.66
N MET A 311 32.06 22.36 -6.70
CA MET A 311 31.67 22.29 -5.28
C MET A 311 30.74 23.45 -4.91
N PRO A 312 29.85 23.30 -3.91
CA PRO A 312 29.06 24.40 -3.41
C PRO A 312 29.92 25.55 -2.88
N ASP A 313 29.48 26.77 -3.12
CA ASP A 313 30.16 27.97 -2.56
C ASP A 313 29.83 28.11 -1.06
N PRO A 314 30.78 28.57 -0.22
CA PRO A 314 30.53 28.83 1.19
C PRO A 314 29.67 30.10 1.38
N GLU A 315 28.35 29.91 1.57
CA GLU A 315 27.39 31.04 1.70
C GLU A 315 26.76 31.12 3.09
N GLY A 316 27.04 30.14 3.97
CA GLY A 316 26.41 30.05 5.28
C GLY A 316 27.13 30.83 6.36
N ASN A 317 26.36 31.40 7.27
CA ASN A 317 26.89 32.02 8.49
C ASN A 317 27.17 30.99 9.58
N TYR A 318 26.34 29.95 9.63
CA TYR A 318 26.38 28.89 10.63
C TYR A 318 26.14 27.54 9.97
N THR A 319 26.83 26.54 10.50
CA THR A 319 26.51 25.12 10.22
C THR A 319 26.74 24.30 11.48
N MET A 320 26.35 23.01 11.45
CA MET A 320 26.60 22.15 12.59
C MET A 320 27.18 20.82 12.18
N GLN A 321 28.06 20.30 13.02
CA GLN A 321 28.60 18.95 12.95
C GLN A 321 28.11 18.13 14.12
N VAL A 322 27.73 16.89 13.87
CA VAL A 322 27.28 15.97 14.91
C VAL A 322 28.17 14.71 14.89
N ASN A 323 28.78 14.41 16.01
CA ASN A 323 29.70 13.28 16.15
C ASN A 323 29.27 12.37 17.31
N GLN A 324 29.28 11.06 17.08
CA GLN A 324 29.04 10.03 18.10
C GLN A 324 30.39 9.49 18.58
N ILE A 325 30.68 9.66 19.86
CA ILE A 325 31.95 9.22 20.48
C ILE A 325 31.63 8.71 21.88
N ASN A 326 31.98 7.45 22.16
CA ASN A 326 31.84 6.85 23.50
C ASN A 326 30.44 7.05 24.12
N GLU A 327 29.40 6.62 23.41
CA GLU A 327 27.98 6.69 23.83
C GLU A 327 27.47 8.13 24.06
N LYS A 328 28.21 9.13 23.60
CA LYS A 328 27.81 10.53 23.64
C LYS A 328 27.70 11.13 22.27
N ILE A 329 26.78 12.02 22.10
CA ILE A 329 26.53 12.76 20.88
C ILE A 329 26.93 14.20 21.10
N PHE A 330 27.97 14.64 20.39
CA PHE A 330 28.50 15.99 20.45
C PHE A 330 28.00 16.80 19.25
N VAL A 331 27.22 17.83 19.52
CA VAL A 331 26.74 18.79 18.50
C VAL A 331 27.62 20.02 18.57
N LYS A 332 28.45 20.23 17.55
CA LYS A 332 29.33 21.40 17.42
C LYS A 332 28.77 22.35 16.36
N VAL A 333 28.58 23.59 16.69
CA VAL A 333 28.20 24.62 15.72
C VAL A 333 29.47 25.29 15.21
N LEU A 334 29.64 25.33 13.89
CA LEU A 334 30.67 26.10 13.20
C LEU A 334 30.04 27.40 12.70
N PHE A 335 30.82 28.46 12.70
CA PHE A 335 30.39 29.79 12.27
C PHE A 335 31.51 30.52 11.52
N ASP A 336 31.13 31.40 10.58
CA ASP A 336 32.10 32.25 9.90
C ASP A 336 32.75 33.21 10.92
N PRO A 337 34.10 33.20 11.05
CA PRO A 337 34.79 34.06 11.99
C PRO A 337 34.54 35.56 11.80
N ASN A 338 34.10 35.96 10.60
CA ASN A 338 33.87 37.36 10.23
C ASN A 338 32.47 37.86 10.59
N ILE A 339 31.62 37.01 11.21
CA ILE A 339 30.28 37.44 11.66
C ILE A 339 30.40 38.44 12.81
N VAL A 340 29.90 39.65 12.56
CA VAL A 340 29.90 40.77 13.54
C VAL A 340 28.79 40.60 14.55
N ASN A 341 27.61 40.15 14.16
CA ASN A 341 26.44 40.00 15.02
C ASN A 341 26.35 38.60 15.67
N ASP A 342 26.31 38.58 16.99
CA ASP A 342 26.16 37.36 17.80
C ASP A 342 24.69 36.96 17.86
N GLU A 343 24.26 36.17 16.90
CA GLU A 343 22.88 35.64 16.86
C GLU A 343 22.72 34.51 17.89
N SER A 344 21.68 34.58 18.71
CA SER A 344 21.37 33.51 19.65
C SER A 344 20.73 32.34 18.90
N LEU A 345 21.37 31.18 18.95
CA LEU A 345 20.89 29.98 18.29
C LEU A 345 20.43 28.94 19.30
N LEU A 346 19.47 28.09 18.89
CA LEU A 346 19.00 26.93 19.63
C LEU A 346 19.38 25.66 18.86
N VAL A 347 19.92 24.70 19.58
CA VAL A 347 20.08 23.34 19.07
C VAL A 347 18.91 22.49 19.58
N PHE A 348 18.13 21.95 18.70
CA PHE A 348 16.97 21.11 18.99
C PHE A 348 17.20 19.70 18.50
N ALA A 349 17.21 18.75 19.42
CA ALA A 349 17.30 17.32 19.13
C ALA A 349 15.91 16.69 19.21
N HIS A 350 15.55 15.94 18.18
CA HIS A 350 14.31 15.18 18.14
C HIS A 350 14.50 13.81 17.50
N GLN A 351 13.59 12.90 17.81
CA GLN A 351 13.52 11.63 17.11
C GLN A 351 12.11 11.39 16.58
N ARG A 352 11.97 11.26 15.27
CA ARG A 352 10.69 11.02 14.59
C ARG A 352 9.59 12.02 14.97
N GLY A 353 9.97 13.28 15.19
CA GLY A 353 9.07 14.35 15.62
C GLY A 353 8.88 14.48 17.14
N TRP A 354 9.32 13.52 17.95
CA TRP A 354 9.31 13.62 19.40
C TRP A 354 10.53 14.40 19.90
N PRO A 355 10.36 15.46 20.72
CA PRO A 355 11.47 16.25 21.24
C PRO A 355 12.27 15.44 22.26
N VAL A 356 13.59 15.46 22.14
CA VAL A 356 14.51 14.81 23.07
C VAL A 356 15.23 15.86 23.93
N LYS A 357 15.85 16.86 23.30
CA LYS A 357 16.62 17.87 24.02
C LYS A 357 16.63 19.21 23.28
N VAL A 358 16.65 20.31 24.02
CA VAL A 358 16.85 21.66 23.49
C VAL A 358 17.94 22.33 24.29
N GLY A 359 18.89 22.98 23.62
CA GLY A 359 19.98 23.72 24.24
C GLY A 359 20.24 25.04 23.55
N LYS A 360 20.52 26.06 24.32
CA LYS A 360 20.96 27.37 23.77
C LYS A 360 22.44 27.29 23.42
N TRP A 361 22.77 27.75 22.21
CA TRP A 361 24.14 27.86 21.74
C TRP A 361 24.59 29.35 21.76
N SER A 362 25.85 29.55 22.09
CA SER A 362 26.54 30.82 21.92
C SER A 362 28.02 30.59 21.64
N LYS A 363 28.74 31.56 21.12
CA LYS A 363 30.19 31.44 20.89
C LYS A 363 30.99 31.00 22.13
N LYS A 364 30.46 31.27 23.33
CA LYS A 364 31.08 30.87 24.63
C LYS A 364 30.69 29.41 25.02
N THR A 365 29.66 28.83 24.47
CA THR A 365 29.14 27.50 24.77
C THR A 365 29.36 26.62 23.59
N PRO A 366 30.32 25.67 23.58
CA PRO A 366 30.79 24.98 22.37
C PRO A 366 29.78 24.06 21.71
N GLY A 367 28.63 23.78 22.29
CA GLY A 367 27.59 22.96 21.67
C GLY A 367 26.70 22.23 22.68
N LEU A 368 25.88 21.34 22.17
CA LEU A 368 25.01 20.46 22.95
C LEU A 368 25.63 19.07 23.03
N VAL A 369 25.62 18.51 24.23
CA VAL A 369 25.99 17.09 24.44
C VAL A 369 24.72 16.35 24.85
N CYS A 370 24.40 15.24 24.13
CA CYS A 370 23.36 14.29 24.48
C CYS A 370 23.97 12.95 24.82
N GLN A 371 23.27 12.12 25.58
CA GLN A 371 23.62 10.71 25.76
C GLN A 371 22.91 9.90 24.69
N GLU A 372 23.53 8.82 24.18
CA GLU A 372 22.84 7.93 23.23
C GLU A 372 21.62 7.24 23.87
N GLU A 373 21.64 7.05 25.19
CA GLU A 373 20.51 6.48 25.94
C GLU A 373 19.25 7.36 25.93
N ASP A 374 19.37 8.65 25.64
CA ASP A 374 18.24 9.55 25.46
C ASP A 374 17.41 9.22 24.18
N PHE A 375 17.96 8.41 23.27
CA PHE A 375 17.38 8.07 21.97
C PHE A 375 17.10 6.58 21.84
N LEU A 376 16.06 6.28 21.04
CA LEU A 376 15.78 4.91 20.59
C LEU A 376 16.67 4.53 19.39
N ASP A 377 16.71 3.25 19.01
CA ASP A 377 17.35 2.81 17.76
C ASP A 377 16.69 3.49 16.53
N GLY A 378 17.50 3.86 15.54
CA GLY A 378 17.10 4.51 14.31
C GLY A 378 17.56 5.96 14.18
N ILE A 379 16.83 6.77 13.42
CA ILE A 379 17.28 8.10 13.03
C ILE A 379 16.95 9.13 14.11
N ALA A 380 17.96 9.87 14.53
CA ALA A 380 17.85 11.08 15.35
C ALA A 380 18.21 12.30 14.51
N SER A 381 17.50 13.41 14.70
CA SER A 381 17.68 14.65 13.95
C SER A 381 18.02 15.78 14.89
N PHE A 382 18.96 16.64 14.47
CA PHE A 382 19.40 17.85 15.15
C PHE A 382 19.13 19.03 14.24
N LEU A 383 18.44 20.02 14.78
CA LEU A 383 18.11 21.27 14.09
C LEU A 383 18.81 22.45 14.77
N LEU A 384 19.42 23.32 13.98
CA LEU A 384 19.92 24.60 14.42
C LEU A 384 18.88 25.66 14.07
N ILE A 385 18.40 26.37 15.07
CA ILE A 385 17.26 27.29 14.96
C ILE A 385 17.72 28.69 15.39
N ASN A 386 17.41 29.69 14.58
CA ASN A 386 17.71 31.06 14.92
C ASN A 386 16.59 31.70 15.77
N GLU A 387 16.84 32.94 16.24
CA GLU A 387 15.90 33.69 17.09
C GLU A 387 14.51 33.91 16.47
N LYS A 388 14.42 33.90 15.14
CA LYS A 388 13.16 34.03 14.39
C LYS A 388 12.42 32.72 14.20
N GLY A 389 12.93 31.60 14.74
CA GLY A 389 12.35 30.25 14.56
C GLY A 389 12.63 29.61 13.19
N TYR A 390 13.58 30.15 12.43
CA TYR A 390 13.99 29.49 11.16
C TYR A 390 15.06 28.44 11.43
N ILE A 391 14.93 27.31 10.73
CA ILE A 391 15.94 26.25 10.74
C ILE A 391 17.07 26.69 9.80
N VAL A 392 18.25 26.95 10.38
CA VAL A 392 19.47 27.38 9.66
C VAL A 392 20.47 26.25 9.45
N GLY A 393 20.25 25.11 10.07
CA GLY A 393 21.04 23.89 9.85
C GLY A 393 20.28 22.65 10.29
N GLU A 394 20.52 21.54 9.61
CA GLU A 394 19.91 20.23 9.91
C GLU A 394 20.93 19.12 9.75
N ARG A 395 20.92 18.18 10.69
CA ARG A 395 21.80 17.01 10.65
C ARG A 395 21.15 15.80 11.26
N MET A 396 21.09 14.72 10.51
CA MET A 396 20.62 13.41 10.98
C MET A 396 21.78 12.49 11.29
N ILE A 397 21.61 11.65 12.31
CA ILE A 397 22.51 10.54 12.63
C ILE A 397 21.71 9.28 12.84
N PHE A 398 22.34 8.12 12.71
CA PHE A 398 21.72 6.84 13.02
C PHE A 398 22.20 6.33 14.37
N ILE A 399 21.26 6.10 15.28
CA ILE A 399 21.50 5.52 16.62
C ILE A 399 21.35 4.01 16.50
N GLN A 400 22.37 3.26 16.90
CA GLN A 400 22.39 1.80 16.86
C GLN A 400 22.84 1.21 18.18
N ARG A 401 21.97 1.24 19.18
CA ARG A 401 22.22 0.65 20.51
C ARG A 401 21.93 -0.83 20.54
N GLY A 402 21.03 -1.28 19.66
CA GLY A 402 20.58 -2.68 19.58
C GLY A 402 19.56 -3.05 20.65
N GLU A 403 19.07 -2.10 21.43
CA GLU A 403 18.10 -2.40 22.50
C GLU A 403 16.72 -2.74 21.98
N GLN A 404 16.29 -2.09 20.91
CA GLN A 404 15.02 -2.39 20.26
C GLN A 404 15.10 -3.61 19.33
N ILE A 405 16.29 -3.99 18.86
CA ILE A 405 16.47 -5.11 17.94
C ILE A 405 16.68 -6.39 18.73
N LYS A 406 15.76 -7.33 18.60
CA LYS A 406 15.87 -8.64 19.24
C LYS A 406 16.36 -9.69 18.26
N THR A 407 17.22 -10.58 18.76
CA THR A 407 17.73 -11.73 18.04
C THR A 407 17.04 -13.00 18.52
N GLY A 408 17.07 -14.04 17.72
CA GLY A 408 16.53 -15.34 18.08
C GLY A 408 17.12 -16.44 17.21
N ALA A 409 16.80 -17.68 17.54
CA ALA A 409 17.21 -18.85 16.80
C ALA A 409 16.05 -19.82 16.64
N ILE A 410 16.13 -20.68 15.63
CA ILE A 410 15.16 -21.74 15.34
C ILE A 410 15.82 -23.07 15.67
N LYS A 411 15.13 -23.89 16.47
CA LYS A 411 15.55 -25.24 16.80
C LYS A 411 14.61 -26.26 16.20
N LEU A 412 15.15 -27.23 15.50
CA LEU A 412 14.41 -28.42 15.07
C LEU A 412 14.12 -29.28 16.31
N LEU A 413 12.84 -29.55 16.60
CA LEU A 413 12.41 -30.40 17.69
C LEU A 413 12.21 -31.85 17.24
N SER A 414 11.51 -32.01 16.12
CA SER A 414 11.27 -33.32 15.51
C SER A 414 10.95 -33.20 14.02
N GLN A 415 11.31 -34.27 13.32
CA GLN A 415 10.99 -34.48 11.90
C GLN A 415 10.51 -35.91 11.74
N SER A 416 9.50 -36.09 10.91
CA SER A 416 8.95 -37.41 10.58
C SER A 416 8.97 -37.62 9.08
N ASP A 417 9.70 -38.61 8.61
CA ASP A 417 9.83 -38.95 7.19
C ASP A 417 8.53 -39.54 6.64
N SER A 418 7.78 -40.28 7.45
CA SER A 418 6.53 -40.93 7.02
C SER A 418 5.37 -39.95 6.86
N THR A 419 5.35 -38.85 7.64
CA THR A 419 4.26 -37.87 7.63
C THR A 419 4.69 -36.53 7.06
N HIS A 420 5.95 -36.39 6.68
CA HIS A 420 6.57 -35.12 6.24
C HIS A 420 6.42 -33.95 7.26
N ARG A 421 6.07 -34.29 8.50
CA ARG A 421 5.79 -33.30 9.54
C ARG A 421 7.08 -32.82 10.18
N ILE A 422 7.24 -31.50 10.22
CA ILE A 422 8.37 -30.79 10.85
C ILE A 422 7.85 -29.94 12.01
N ASN A 423 8.47 -30.09 13.17
CA ASN A 423 8.21 -29.27 14.34
C ASN A 423 9.45 -28.45 14.65
N LEU A 424 9.30 -27.14 14.63
CA LEU A 424 10.33 -26.18 14.98
C LEU A 424 9.95 -25.42 16.26
N GLN A 425 10.94 -25.00 17.01
CA GLN A 425 10.77 -24.05 18.10
C GLN A 425 11.61 -22.81 17.82
N MET A 426 10.96 -21.69 17.70
CA MET A 426 11.60 -20.39 17.73
C MET A 426 11.89 -20.00 19.18
N GLN A 427 13.08 -19.48 19.44
CA GLN A 427 13.48 -18.95 20.73
C GLN A 427 14.14 -17.59 20.56
N VAL A 428 13.56 -16.57 21.19
CA VAL A 428 14.11 -15.21 21.23
C VAL A 428 15.16 -15.14 22.35
N SER A 429 16.21 -14.36 22.14
CA SER A 429 17.28 -14.14 23.11
C SER A 429 16.77 -13.61 24.46
N GLU A 430 15.75 -12.78 24.43
CA GLU A 430 15.09 -12.25 25.63
C GLU A 430 13.99 -13.20 26.13
N LYS A 431 14.22 -13.84 27.28
CA LYS A 431 13.34 -14.87 27.83
C LYS A 431 11.88 -14.47 28.05
N TRP A 432 11.64 -13.19 28.31
CA TRP A 432 10.29 -12.69 28.61
C TRP A 432 9.69 -11.91 27.48
N TRP A 433 10.33 -11.92 26.32
CA TRP A 433 9.80 -11.23 25.14
C TRP A 433 8.40 -11.72 24.77
N LYS A 434 7.52 -10.77 24.54
CA LYS A 434 6.16 -10.99 24.06
C LYS A 434 5.94 -10.14 22.83
N GLY A 435 5.37 -10.73 21.82
CA GLY A 435 5.08 -10.01 20.58
C GLY A 435 4.32 -10.87 19.60
N ASP A 436 3.88 -10.21 18.56
CA ASP A 436 3.11 -10.80 17.48
C ASP A 436 3.98 -10.91 16.23
N CYS A 437 4.17 -12.12 15.75
CA CYS A 437 5.00 -12.42 14.59
C CYS A 437 4.19 -13.01 13.44
N SER A 438 4.79 -12.97 12.27
CA SER A 438 4.42 -13.78 11.11
C SER A 438 5.61 -14.62 10.67
N VAL A 439 5.35 -15.82 10.17
CA VAL A 439 6.38 -16.74 9.66
C VAL A 439 6.09 -17.11 8.22
N SER A 440 7.12 -17.04 7.39
CA SER A 440 7.17 -17.55 6.04
C SER A 440 8.22 -18.66 5.94
N ILE A 441 7.86 -19.80 5.34
CA ILE A 441 8.78 -20.87 4.99
C ILE A 441 8.64 -21.10 3.48
N THR A 442 9.74 -20.93 2.76
CA THR A 442 9.79 -21.05 1.29
C THR A 442 10.86 -22.01 0.84
N ASP A 443 10.66 -22.66 -0.31
CA ASP A 443 11.71 -23.44 -0.96
C ASP A 443 12.81 -22.50 -1.46
N ASN A 444 14.01 -22.62 -0.91
CA ASN A 444 15.14 -21.75 -1.23
C ASN A 444 15.74 -22.01 -2.62
N LYS A 445 15.40 -23.16 -3.24
CA LYS A 445 15.78 -23.48 -4.62
C LYS A 445 14.90 -22.68 -5.61
N ASP A 446 13.66 -22.39 -5.24
CA ASP A 446 12.72 -21.67 -6.08
C ASP A 446 12.77 -20.15 -5.87
N VAL A 447 12.86 -19.72 -4.62
CA VAL A 447 12.80 -18.30 -4.26
C VAL A 447 13.81 -17.99 -3.17
N LYS A 448 14.70 -17.05 -3.43
CA LYS A 448 15.60 -16.50 -2.41
C LYS A 448 14.86 -15.50 -1.53
N THR A 449 15.22 -15.44 -0.25
CA THR A 449 14.66 -14.49 0.70
C THR A 449 14.91 -13.05 0.24
N ASP A 450 13.97 -12.14 0.57
CA ASP A 450 14.12 -10.72 0.30
C ASP A 450 15.29 -10.16 1.14
N SER A 451 16.42 -9.95 0.50
CA SER A 451 17.62 -9.39 1.13
C SER A 451 17.62 -7.85 1.18
N CYS A 452 16.61 -7.20 0.59
CA CYS A 452 16.55 -5.74 0.48
C CYS A 452 15.65 -5.12 1.55
N ASN A 453 14.36 -5.51 1.60
CA ASN A 453 13.37 -4.91 2.48
C ASN A 453 12.93 -5.90 3.57
N ASN A 454 13.00 -5.47 4.82
CA ASN A 454 12.53 -6.23 5.96
C ASN A 454 12.00 -5.28 7.05
N LEU A 455 11.43 -5.86 8.12
CA LEU A 455 10.85 -5.11 9.22
C LEU A 455 11.83 -4.08 9.82
N LEU A 456 13.08 -4.48 10.06
CA LEU A 456 14.09 -3.63 10.66
C LEU A 456 14.45 -2.45 9.74
N THR A 457 14.73 -2.74 8.46
CA THR A 457 15.10 -1.70 7.50
C THR A 457 13.97 -0.69 7.30
N HIS A 458 12.73 -1.16 7.31
CA HIS A 458 11.59 -0.25 7.14
C HIS A 458 11.37 0.62 8.37
N LEU A 459 11.23 0.02 9.55
CA LEU A 459 10.84 0.78 10.75
C LEU A 459 11.96 1.69 11.28
N LEU A 460 13.24 1.30 11.13
CA LEU A 460 14.37 2.04 11.66
C LEU A 460 15.03 3.00 10.66
N LEU A 461 14.84 2.79 9.36
CA LEU A 461 15.57 3.53 8.32
C LEU A 461 14.65 4.10 7.23
N THR A 462 14.08 3.26 6.35
CA THR A 462 13.45 3.73 5.11
C THR A 462 12.15 4.48 5.32
N SER A 463 11.39 4.20 6.38
CA SER A 463 10.15 4.91 6.70
C SER A 463 10.36 6.32 7.25
N ASP A 464 11.59 6.66 7.66
CA ASP A 464 11.93 7.95 8.24
C ASP A 464 12.69 8.87 7.27
N LEU A 465 13.26 8.31 6.19
CA LEU A 465 14.02 9.06 5.19
C LEU A 465 13.17 9.34 3.94
N LYS A 466 13.43 10.47 3.31
CA LYS A 466 12.86 10.84 2.03
C LYS A 466 13.69 10.28 0.88
N GLY A 467 13.02 9.82 -0.19
CA GLY A 467 13.66 9.27 -1.36
C GLY A 467 13.97 7.77 -1.25
N HIS A 468 14.42 7.19 -2.35
CA HIS A 468 14.75 5.78 -2.43
C HIS A 468 16.10 5.47 -1.79
N ILE A 469 16.15 4.39 -1.00
CA ILE A 469 17.38 3.82 -0.43
C ILE A 469 17.59 2.46 -1.07
N GLU A 470 18.70 2.33 -1.79
CA GLU A 470 19.06 1.08 -2.46
C GLU A 470 19.62 0.08 -1.45
N SER A 471 19.14 -1.17 -1.48
CA SER A 471 19.61 -2.29 -0.66
C SER A 471 19.74 -1.99 0.85
N PRO A 472 18.71 -1.48 1.53
CA PRO A 472 18.81 -1.00 2.91
C PRO A 472 19.20 -2.10 3.91
N ALA A 473 18.92 -3.37 3.64
CA ALA A 473 19.29 -4.48 4.51
C ALA A 473 20.81 -4.66 4.64
N TRP A 474 21.58 -4.17 3.68
CA TRP A 474 23.04 -4.26 3.74
C TRP A 474 23.61 -3.56 4.97
N TYR A 475 23.04 -2.45 5.42
CA TYR A 475 23.49 -1.72 6.60
C TYR A 475 23.35 -2.51 7.90
N PHE A 476 22.44 -3.48 7.95
CA PHE A 476 22.11 -4.29 9.14
C PHE A 476 22.76 -5.68 9.12
N LYS A 477 23.41 -6.09 8.03
CA LYS A 477 24.09 -7.40 7.96
C LYS A 477 25.30 -7.46 8.89
N ASN A 478 25.51 -8.59 9.55
CA ASN A 478 26.73 -8.86 10.29
C ASN A 478 27.93 -8.96 9.33
N GLY A 479 29.12 -8.69 9.82
CA GLY A 479 30.38 -8.75 9.05
C GLY A 479 31.60 -8.67 9.96
N ASP A 480 32.77 -8.81 9.35
CA ASP A 480 34.06 -8.54 10.00
C ASP A 480 34.23 -7.06 10.38
N GLU A 481 35.33 -6.72 11.04
CA GLU A 481 35.57 -5.34 11.52
C GLU A 481 35.70 -4.34 10.37
N ASP A 482 36.35 -4.70 9.27
CA ASP A 482 36.51 -3.81 8.10
C ASP A 482 35.16 -3.49 7.47
N LEU A 483 34.28 -4.49 7.35
CA LEU A 483 32.93 -4.30 6.86
C LEU A 483 32.06 -3.47 7.84
N LYS A 484 32.26 -3.63 9.14
CA LYS A 484 31.57 -2.80 10.15
C LYS A 484 31.98 -1.32 10.04
N ILE A 485 33.28 -1.04 9.86
CA ILE A 485 33.80 0.32 9.65
C ILE A 485 33.20 0.91 8.37
N LEU A 486 33.25 0.17 7.25
CA LEU A 486 32.70 0.61 5.98
C LEU A 486 31.19 0.92 6.10
N LYS A 487 30.41 0.06 6.75
CA LYS A 487 28.98 0.27 6.96
C LYS A 487 28.68 1.50 7.79
N ARG A 488 29.48 1.77 8.85
CA ARG A 488 29.33 2.99 9.64
C ARG A 488 29.62 4.24 8.80
N MET A 489 30.68 4.23 7.97
CA MET A 489 30.98 5.33 7.06
C MET A 489 29.89 5.51 6.00
N ALA A 490 29.38 4.43 5.43
CA ALA A 490 28.30 4.47 4.46
C ALA A 490 26.96 4.94 5.06
N LEU A 491 26.66 4.54 6.29
CA LEU A 491 25.47 4.97 7.01
C LEU A 491 25.56 6.47 7.38
N GLU A 492 26.75 6.93 7.74
CA GLU A 492 27.03 8.36 7.96
C GLU A 492 26.83 9.18 6.68
N ALA A 493 27.32 8.70 5.53
CA ALA A 493 27.10 9.34 4.24
C ALA A 493 25.61 9.33 3.87
N LEU A 494 24.88 8.25 4.13
CA LEU A 494 23.44 8.15 3.93
C LEU A 494 22.70 9.21 4.76
N MET A 495 23.04 9.38 6.05
CA MET A 495 22.42 10.38 6.93
C MET A 495 22.69 11.82 6.51
N MET A 496 23.77 12.07 5.77
CA MET A 496 24.08 13.39 5.22
C MET A 496 23.42 13.65 3.86
N THR A 497 23.14 12.61 3.07
CA THR A 497 22.60 12.72 1.71
C THR A 497 21.09 12.59 1.60
N GLN A 498 20.41 12.10 2.62
CA GLN A 498 18.96 11.97 2.64
C GLN A 498 18.32 13.04 3.53
N GLY A 499 17.10 13.45 3.19
CA GLY A 499 16.33 14.42 3.96
C GLY A 499 15.26 13.76 4.83
N TRP A 500 14.88 14.45 5.90
CA TRP A 500 13.70 14.12 6.69
C TRP A 500 12.80 15.36 6.78
N ARG A 501 11.58 15.31 6.30
CA ARG A 501 10.67 16.46 6.31
C ARG A 501 9.20 16.04 6.52
N LYS A 502 8.97 15.20 7.52
CA LYS A 502 7.63 14.69 7.81
C LYS A 502 6.72 15.75 8.46
N TYR A 503 7.29 16.74 9.15
CA TYR A 503 6.55 17.80 9.85
C TYR A 503 7.13 19.18 9.59
N ASP A 504 6.25 20.18 9.43
CA ASP A 504 6.64 21.58 9.48
C ASP A 504 6.60 22.06 10.94
N PHE A 505 7.71 21.96 11.64
CA PHE A 505 7.82 22.37 13.03
C PHE A 505 7.44 23.83 13.28
N ARG A 506 7.68 24.73 12.32
CA ARG A 506 7.38 26.16 12.45
C ARG A 506 5.90 26.41 12.71
N LYS A 507 5.00 25.66 12.06
CA LYS A 507 3.56 25.74 12.31
C LYS A 507 3.21 25.33 13.73
N GLY A 508 3.78 24.21 14.20
CA GLY A 508 3.61 23.74 15.57
C GLY A 508 4.16 24.74 16.61
N TRP A 509 5.34 25.30 16.36
CA TRP A 509 5.94 26.31 17.23
C TRP A 509 5.15 27.63 17.26
N ALA A 510 4.49 28.01 16.17
CA ALA A 510 3.52 29.10 16.12
C ALA A 510 2.15 28.74 16.75
N ALA A 511 2.04 27.60 17.43
CA ALA A 511 0.80 27.07 18.01
C ALA A 511 -0.32 26.79 16.98
N ASN A 512 0.01 26.71 15.71
CA ASN A 512 -0.90 26.32 14.65
C ASN A 512 -0.76 24.80 14.41
N TYR A 513 -1.40 24.02 15.28
CA TYR A 513 -1.30 22.56 15.25
C TYR A 513 -2.11 21.97 14.10
N LYS A 514 -1.50 21.01 13.39
CA LYS A 514 -2.19 20.21 12.37
C LYS A 514 -2.98 19.12 13.07
N GLU A 515 -4.30 19.18 12.99
CA GLU A 515 -5.17 18.08 13.36
C GLU A 515 -5.24 17.04 12.23
N PRO A 516 -5.35 15.76 12.57
CA PRO A 516 -5.43 14.72 11.55
C PRO A 516 -6.79 14.76 10.83
N ASN A 517 -6.72 14.76 9.50
CA ASN A 517 -7.86 14.57 8.63
C ASN A 517 -7.40 13.86 7.33
N PRO A 518 -7.73 12.57 7.13
CA PRO A 518 -8.68 11.75 7.91
C PRO A 518 -8.14 11.29 9.29
N ILE A 519 -9.08 11.00 10.20
CA ILE A 519 -8.78 10.34 11.49
C ILE A 519 -8.53 8.84 11.29
N PRO A 520 -7.94 8.12 12.28
CA PRO A 520 -7.77 6.67 12.18
C PRO A 520 -9.09 5.94 11.93
N GLU A 521 -9.12 5.09 10.92
CA GLU A 521 -10.33 4.38 10.48
C GLU A 521 -10.65 3.21 11.42
N GLN A 522 -11.74 3.34 12.19
CA GLN A 522 -12.23 2.32 13.10
C GLN A 522 -13.28 1.41 12.47
N TRP A 523 -14.07 1.95 11.55
CA TRP A 523 -15.17 1.30 10.85
C TRP A 523 -15.36 1.91 9.47
N GLN A 524 -16.07 1.19 8.63
CA GLN A 524 -16.54 1.73 7.37
C GLN A 524 -17.69 2.71 7.62
N GLU A 525 -17.58 3.87 7.01
CA GLU A 525 -18.59 4.91 6.99
C GLU A 525 -19.11 5.08 5.56
N LEU A 526 -20.43 5.14 5.42
CA LEU A 526 -21.11 5.45 4.17
C LEU A 526 -22.02 6.64 4.39
N SER A 527 -21.76 7.72 3.69
CA SER A 527 -22.43 9.00 3.85
C SER A 527 -23.02 9.52 2.55
N GLY A 528 -23.78 10.58 2.64
CA GLY A 528 -24.39 11.20 1.50
C GLY A 528 -25.32 12.32 1.87
N LYS A 529 -26.11 12.77 0.88
CA LYS A 529 -27.01 13.89 1.00
C LYS A 529 -28.38 13.59 0.39
N VAL A 530 -29.43 14.13 0.96
CA VAL A 530 -30.79 14.08 0.41
C VAL A 530 -31.26 15.50 0.13
N THR A 531 -31.70 15.74 -1.12
CA THR A 531 -32.27 17.01 -1.55
C THR A 531 -33.69 16.82 -2.09
N SER A 532 -34.46 17.91 -2.15
CA SER A 532 -35.79 17.92 -2.78
C SER A 532 -35.64 17.84 -4.29
N ARG A 533 -36.39 16.96 -4.95
CA ARG A 533 -36.39 16.86 -6.42
C ARG A 533 -36.92 18.09 -7.11
N THR A 534 -37.79 18.84 -6.45
CA THR A 534 -38.44 20.03 -7.06
C THR A 534 -37.64 21.31 -6.86
N SER A 535 -37.06 21.51 -5.69
CA SER A 535 -36.35 22.76 -5.34
C SER A 535 -34.84 22.61 -5.23
N ASN A 536 -34.33 21.38 -5.33
CA ASN A 536 -32.91 21.02 -5.14
C ASN A 536 -32.35 21.49 -3.77
N SER A 537 -33.21 21.86 -2.83
CA SER A 537 -32.83 22.29 -1.49
C SER A 537 -32.54 21.08 -0.57
N PRO A 538 -31.62 21.23 0.39
CA PRO A 538 -31.37 20.19 1.40
C PRO A 538 -32.65 19.79 2.14
N MET A 539 -32.83 18.50 2.41
CA MET A 539 -34.00 18.02 3.13
C MET A 539 -33.62 17.61 4.56
N GLU A 540 -34.02 18.41 5.53
CA GLU A 540 -33.91 18.05 6.95
C GLU A 540 -34.91 16.95 7.30
N LYS A 541 -34.50 16.02 8.18
CA LYS A 541 -35.32 14.91 8.70
C LYS A 541 -35.85 13.96 7.63
N ALA A 542 -35.31 13.95 6.44
CA ALA A 542 -35.56 12.89 5.49
C ALA A 542 -35.04 11.56 6.07
N VAL A 543 -35.77 10.47 5.85
CA VAL A 543 -35.34 9.16 6.31
C VAL A 543 -34.61 8.44 5.20
N VAL A 544 -33.37 8.08 5.46
CA VAL A 544 -32.56 7.23 4.60
C VAL A 544 -32.48 5.85 5.22
N ARG A 545 -32.84 4.84 4.46
CA ARG A 545 -32.76 3.43 4.84
C ARG A 545 -31.61 2.77 4.10
N LEU A 546 -30.71 2.19 4.85
CA LEU A 546 -29.65 1.30 4.36
C LEU A 546 -30.12 -0.14 4.52
N MET A 547 -29.93 -0.95 3.47
CA MET A 547 -30.20 -2.37 3.46
C MET A 547 -29.00 -3.13 2.93
N ILE A 548 -28.67 -4.24 3.60
CA ILE A 548 -27.63 -5.18 3.19
C ILE A 548 -28.28 -6.57 3.17
N PRO A 549 -28.88 -6.98 2.03
CA PRO A 549 -29.68 -8.19 1.94
C PRO A 549 -28.93 -9.46 2.31
N ASP A 550 -27.65 -9.56 1.93
CA ASP A 550 -26.80 -10.74 2.15
C ASP A 550 -26.67 -11.14 3.64
N VAL A 551 -26.90 -10.18 4.54
CA VAL A 551 -26.80 -10.39 6.00
C VAL A 551 -28.05 -9.94 6.74
N GLY A 552 -29.11 -9.55 6.03
CA GLY A 552 -30.38 -9.15 6.62
C GLY A 552 -30.35 -7.84 7.45
N ILE A 553 -29.36 -6.96 7.21
CA ILE A 553 -29.20 -5.72 7.98
C ILE A 553 -30.06 -4.62 7.37
N ILE A 554 -30.86 -3.97 8.19
CA ILE A 554 -31.60 -2.75 7.88
C ILE A 554 -31.28 -1.70 8.94
N LYS A 555 -30.89 -0.50 8.52
CA LYS A 555 -30.64 0.65 9.39
C LYS A 555 -31.29 1.89 8.80
N ASP A 556 -31.96 2.69 9.64
CA ASP A 556 -32.51 3.98 9.25
C ASP A 556 -31.73 5.12 9.87
N ARG A 557 -31.58 6.22 9.11
CA ARG A 557 -30.99 7.47 9.57
C ARG A 557 -31.82 8.65 9.10
N LYS A 558 -31.91 9.69 9.93
CA LYS A 558 -32.51 10.96 9.55
C LYS A 558 -31.41 11.92 9.13
N THR A 559 -31.68 12.69 8.09
CA THR A 559 -30.78 13.75 7.63
C THR A 559 -30.78 14.94 8.59
N ASP A 560 -29.64 15.64 8.63
CA ASP A 560 -29.47 16.91 9.34
C ASP A 560 -30.07 18.12 8.57
N LYS A 561 -29.80 19.35 9.05
CA LYS A 561 -30.26 20.59 8.42
C LYS A 561 -29.71 20.81 7.02
N GLU A 562 -28.49 20.34 6.77
CA GLU A 562 -27.81 20.37 5.47
C GLU A 562 -28.23 19.20 4.55
N GLY A 563 -29.17 18.35 5.00
CA GLY A 563 -29.65 17.18 4.28
C GLY A 563 -28.66 16.00 4.28
N LYS A 564 -27.59 16.04 5.11
CA LYS A 564 -26.56 15.00 5.17
C LYS A 564 -26.97 13.88 6.10
N PHE A 565 -26.47 12.69 5.80
CA PHE A 565 -26.59 11.49 6.64
C PHE A 565 -25.30 10.70 6.64
N SER A 566 -25.09 9.87 7.67
CA SER A 566 -23.97 8.94 7.75
C SER A 566 -24.40 7.63 8.43
N PHE A 567 -23.97 6.52 7.85
CA PHE A 567 -24.03 5.18 8.43
C PHE A 567 -22.63 4.76 8.83
N VAL A 568 -22.40 4.61 10.11
CA VAL A 568 -21.13 4.12 10.67
C VAL A 568 -21.28 2.67 11.11
N ASN A 569 -20.16 1.97 11.25
CA ASN A 569 -20.09 0.57 11.68
C ASN A 569 -20.93 -0.35 10.77
N VAL A 570 -20.64 -0.25 9.48
CA VAL A 570 -21.27 -1.04 8.42
C VAL A 570 -20.24 -1.86 7.65
N ASP A 571 -19.26 -2.39 8.40
CA ASP A 571 -18.15 -3.17 7.86
C ASP A 571 -18.66 -4.49 7.29
N MET A 572 -18.52 -4.66 5.98
CA MET A 572 -18.88 -5.89 5.29
C MET A 572 -17.73 -6.42 4.46
N PRO A 573 -17.73 -7.73 4.17
CA PRO A 573 -16.78 -8.31 3.23
C PRO A 573 -16.83 -7.64 1.87
N ASP A 574 -15.72 -7.73 1.15
CA ASP A 574 -15.65 -7.24 -0.22
C ASP A 574 -16.74 -7.85 -1.12
N SER A 575 -17.14 -7.09 -2.13
CA SER A 575 -18.23 -7.43 -3.07
C SER A 575 -19.63 -7.43 -2.47
N THR A 576 -19.82 -7.03 -1.20
CA THR A 576 -21.14 -6.85 -0.60
C THR A 576 -21.85 -5.65 -1.20
N ARG A 577 -23.10 -5.84 -1.62
CA ARG A 577 -23.93 -4.76 -2.17
C ARG A 577 -24.78 -4.11 -1.10
N TYR A 578 -24.69 -2.79 -1.05
CA TYR A 578 -25.49 -1.92 -0.18
C TYR A 578 -26.59 -1.25 -0.99
N TRP A 579 -27.79 -1.23 -0.45
CA TRP A 579 -28.92 -0.53 -1.02
C TRP A 579 -29.34 0.62 -0.12
N PHE A 580 -29.58 1.77 -0.72
CA PHE A 580 -30.02 2.97 -0.04
C PHE A 580 -31.34 3.41 -0.64
N THR A 581 -32.32 3.69 0.21
CA THR A 581 -33.58 4.32 -0.18
C THR A 581 -33.82 5.55 0.67
N ALA A 582 -34.34 6.62 0.07
CA ALA A 582 -34.62 7.86 0.78
C ALA A 582 -36.09 8.28 0.56
N HIS A 583 -36.69 8.82 1.61
CA HIS A 583 -37.97 9.46 1.54
C HIS A 583 -38.07 10.66 2.50
N SER A 584 -38.93 11.61 2.18
CA SER A 584 -39.17 12.79 3.03
C SER A 584 -39.81 12.36 4.38
N HIS A 585 -39.77 13.26 5.36
CA HIS A 585 -40.44 13.03 6.67
C HIS A 585 -41.95 12.73 6.55
N LYS A 586 -42.57 13.03 5.37
CA LYS A 586 -43.97 12.72 5.04
C LYS A 586 -44.10 11.47 4.17
N ASN A 587 -43.13 10.58 4.16
CA ASN A 587 -43.04 9.36 3.34
C ASN A 587 -43.16 9.57 1.81
N LYS A 588 -42.83 10.75 1.30
CA LYS A 588 -42.82 11.01 -0.16
C LYS A 588 -41.47 10.65 -0.77
N THR A 589 -41.51 9.97 -1.90
CA THR A 589 -40.31 9.53 -2.67
C THR A 589 -39.72 10.61 -3.61
N ASN A 590 -40.30 11.83 -3.62
CA ASN A 590 -39.88 12.94 -4.46
C ASN A 590 -38.61 13.63 -3.93
N VAL A 591 -37.55 12.85 -3.79
CA VAL A 591 -36.26 13.25 -3.25
C VAL A 591 -35.12 12.78 -4.16
N ILE A 592 -33.98 13.45 -4.10
CA ILE A 592 -32.75 13.04 -4.73
C ILE A 592 -31.82 12.54 -3.64
N LEU A 593 -31.38 11.31 -3.75
CA LEU A 593 -30.38 10.69 -2.88
C LEU A 593 -29.04 10.67 -3.60
N GLU A 594 -28.05 11.30 -3.01
CA GLU A 594 -26.65 11.29 -3.45
C GLU A 594 -25.78 10.60 -2.39
N LEU A 595 -24.95 9.68 -2.82
CA LEU A 595 -23.96 9.04 -1.96
C LEU A 595 -22.60 9.69 -2.19
N ASP A 596 -21.85 9.89 -1.12
CA ASP A 596 -20.48 10.40 -1.22
C ASP A 596 -19.58 9.36 -1.86
N SER A 597 -18.72 9.81 -2.77
CA SER A 597 -17.72 8.93 -3.40
C SER A 597 -16.60 8.63 -2.41
N ILE A 598 -16.26 7.36 -2.26
CA ILE A 598 -15.06 6.97 -1.52
C ILE A 598 -13.84 7.29 -2.39
N VAL A 599 -13.08 8.30 -1.98
CA VAL A 599 -11.86 8.69 -2.67
C VAL A 599 -10.67 8.00 -2.03
N TYR A 600 -9.84 7.36 -2.85
CA TYR A 600 -8.56 6.77 -2.45
C TYR A 600 -7.40 7.67 -2.86
N PRO A 601 -6.27 7.67 -2.12
CA PRO A 601 -5.12 8.50 -2.47
C PRO A 601 -4.54 8.08 -3.83
N LYS A 602 -4.10 9.07 -4.60
CA LYS A 602 -3.38 8.83 -5.84
C LYS A 602 -1.93 8.47 -5.49
N LEU A 603 -1.56 7.22 -5.70
CA LEU A 603 -0.20 6.73 -5.48
C LEU A 603 0.70 7.17 -6.65
N LYS A 604 1.44 8.26 -6.46
CA LYS A 604 2.26 8.88 -7.51
C LYS A 604 3.74 8.60 -7.36
N TYR A 605 4.18 8.25 -6.16
CA TYR A 605 5.60 8.03 -5.90
C TYR A 605 6.08 6.76 -6.60
N GLN A 606 7.02 6.93 -7.52
CA GLN A 606 7.62 5.85 -8.31
C GLN A 606 8.99 5.48 -7.75
N LEU A 607 9.19 4.20 -7.47
CA LEU A 607 10.52 3.68 -7.16
C LEU A 607 11.36 3.62 -8.45
N PRO A 608 12.68 3.92 -8.38
CA PRO A 608 13.56 3.67 -9.52
C PRO A 608 13.49 2.19 -9.92
N PRO A 609 13.73 1.82 -11.19
CA PRO A 609 13.84 0.42 -11.59
C PRO A 609 14.91 -0.30 -10.75
N ASN A 610 14.68 -1.56 -10.42
CA ASN A 610 15.72 -2.33 -9.74
C ASN A 610 16.90 -2.58 -10.68
N ARG A 611 18.13 -2.73 -10.14
CA ARG A 611 19.22 -3.28 -10.94
C ARG A 611 18.77 -4.64 -11.43
N LEU A 612 18.85 -4.87 -12.71
CA LEU A 612 18.62 -6.19 -13.30
C LEU A 612 19.63 -7.13 -12.63
N SER A 613 19.21 -7.78 -11.55
CA SER A 613 19.99 -8.87 -10.99
C SER A 613 20.07 -9.91 -12.10
N GLU A 614 21.26 -10.31 -12.48
CA GLU A 614 21.50 -11.52 -13.25
C GLU A 614 21.08 -12.73 -12.40
N ILE A 615 19.77 -12.91 -12.23
CA ILE A 615 19.23 -14.22 -11.85
C ILE A 615 19.66 -15.10 -13.01
N SER A 616 20.43 -16.14 -12.74
CA SER A 616 20.89 -17.01 -13.81
C SER A 616 19.66 -17.50 -14.59
N ASN A 617 19.71 -17.41 -15.91
CA ASN A 617 18.61 -17.83 -16.77
C ASN A 617 18.18 -19.29 -16.47
N GLN A 618 19.09 -20.11 -15.94
CA GLN A 618 18.86 -21.50 -15.55
C GLN A 618 17.95 -21.62 -14.29
N GLU A 619 18.24 -20.86 -13.21
CA GLU A 619 17.39 -20.87 -12.00
C GLU A 619 15.97 -20.40 -12.30
N GLN A 620 15.83 -19.41 -13.19
CA GLN A 620 14.54 -18.91 -13.63
C GLN A 620 13.77 -19.95 -14.46
N SER A 621 14.46 -20.70 -15.36
CA SER A 621 13.89 -21.76 -16.17
C SER A 621 13.38 -22.91 -15.32
N ASP A 622 14.16 -23.33 -14.31
CA ASP A 622 13.80 -24.43 -13.41
C ASP A 622 12.58 -24.08 -12.56
N TYR A 623 12.52 -22.86 -12.04
CA TYR A 623 11.35 -22.37 -11.29
C TYR A 623 10.08 -22.34 -12.16
N LEU A 624 10.16 -21.77 -13.36
CA LEU A 624 9.03 -21.72 -14.30
C LEU A 624 8.58 -23.11 -14.75
N SER A 625 9.50 -24.06 -14.91
CA SER A 625 9.19 -25.44 -15.25
C SER A 625 8.41 -26.14 -14.15
N LYS A 626 8.79 -25.92 -12.88
CA LYS A 626 8.03 -26.42 -11.71
C LYS A 626 6.64 -25.79 -11.62
N VAL A 627 6.54 -24.48 -11.87
CA VAL A 627 5.25 -23.77 -11.89
C VAL A 627 4.32 -24.33 -12.95
N ASN A 628 4.84 -24.63 -14.14
CA ASN A 628 4.06 -25.26 -15.20
C ASN A 628 3.57 -26.65 -14.81
N LEU A 629 4.44 -27.46 -14.18
CA LEU A 629 4.04 -28.76 -13.65
C LEU A 629 2.96 -28.63 -12.58
N LYS A 630 3.07 -27.64 -11.71
CA LYS A 630 2.05 -27.31 -10.72
C LYS A 630 0.72 -26.95 -11.37
N LEU A 631 0.73 -26.07 -12.36
CA LEU A 631 -0.48 -25.63 -13.08
C LEU A 631 -1.12 -26.80 -13.85
N LEU A 632 -0.32 -27.66 -14.50
CA LEU A 632 -0.82 -28.85 -15.18
C LEU A 632 -1.44 -29.85 -14.20
N ASN A 633 -0.89 -29.97 -12.99
CA ASN A 633 -1.40 -30.87 -11.95
C ASN A 633 -2.60 -30.26 -11.22
N GLU A 634 -2.71 -28.93 -11.10
CA GLU A 634 -3.88 -28.25 -10.51
C GLU A 634 -5.12 -28.32 -11.42
N THR A 635 -4.95 -28.42 -12.73
CA THR A 635 -6.04 -28.70 -13.65
C THR A 635 -6.47 -30.18 -13.63
N GLY A 636 -5.72 -31.03 -12.97
CA GLY A 636 -5.95 -32.48 -12.83
C GLY A 636 -5.62 -33.00 -11.43
N ILE A 637 -6.43 -32.78 -10.41
CA ILE A 637 -6.67 -33.68 -9.28
C ILE A 637 -6.15 -33.27 -7.90
N ARG A 638 -5.04 -32.51 -7.68
CA ARG A 638 -4.57 -32.30 -6.29
C ARG A 638 -5.11 -31.05 -5.56
N HIS A 639 -5.46 -30.03 -6.26
CA HIS A 639 -6.09 -28.85 -5.71
C HIS A 639 -7.18 -28.36 -6.66
N MET A 640 -8.41 -28.73 -6.41
CA MET A 640 -9.46 -27.76 -6.66
C MET A 640 -9.15 -26.57 -5.72
N HIS A 641 -8.37 -25.59 -6.20
CA HIS A 641 -8.76 -24.24 -5.88
C HIS A 641 -10.18 -24.15 -6.43
N ILE A 642 -11.14 -24.34 -5.56
CA ILE A 642 -12.43 -23.74 -5.77
C ILE A 642 -12.04 -22.28 -5.83
N ASN A 643 -11.79 -21.78 -7.04
CA ASN A 643 -11.78 -20.37 -7.29
C ASN A 643 -13.02 -19.90 -6.56
N GLU A 644 -12.82 -19.07 -5.53
CA GLU A 644 -13.91 -18.30 -4.99
C GLU A 644 -14.65 -17.85 -6.24
N ILE A 645 -15.85 -18.40 -6.47
CA ILE A 645 -16.67 -17.94 -7.58
C ILE A 645 -16.96 -16.52 -7.15
N VAL A 646 -16.11 -15.59 -7.58
CA VAL A 646 -16.45 -14.18 -7.61
C VAL A 646 -17.57 -14.17 -8.65
N VAL A 647 -18.78 -14.27 -8.14
CA VAL A 647 -19.97 -13.91 -8.90
C VAL A 647 -19.82 -12.40 -9.12
N THR A 648 -18.96 -12.04 -10.08
CA THR A 648 -19.07 -10.75 -10.73
C THR A 648 -20.42 -10.82 -11.38
N ALA A 649 -21.37 -10.05 -10.85
CA ALA A 649 -22.63 -9.86 -11.55
C ALA A 649 -22.27 -9.47 -12.98
N PRO A 650 -22.68 -10.23 -13.99
CA PRO A 650 -22.31 -9.91 -15.37
C PRO A 650 -22.78 -8.47 -15.63
N LYS A 651 -21.92 -7.67 -16.25
CA LYS A 651 -22.34 -6.41 -16.85
C LYS A 651 -23.53 -6.74 -17.75
N VAL A 652 -24.71 -6.26 -17.37
CA VAL A 652 -25.95 -6.51 -18.13
C VAL A 652 -25.78 -5.84 -19.49
N THR A 653 -25.43 -6.63 -20.49
CA THR A 653 -25.46 -6.19 -21.90
C THR A 653 -26.83 -6.56 -22.42
N GLN A 654 -27.58 -5.55 -22.84
CA GLN A 654 -28.83 -5.59 -23.60
C GLN A 654 -29.69 -6.87 -23.47
N GLY A 655 -30.76 -6.78 -22.67
CA GLY A 655 -31.67 -7.87 -22.36
C GLY A 655 -31.31 -8.57 -21.06
N THR A 656 -32.24 -8.65 -20.11
CA THR A 656 -31.98 -9.32 -18.83
C THR A 656 -31.76 -10.81 -19.07
N GLU A 657 -30.89 -11.46 -18.30
CA GLU A 657 -30.68 -12.92 -18.38
C GLU A 657 -31.99 -13.67 -18.16
N TYR A 658 -32.94 -13.07 -17.46
CA TYR A 658 -34.25 -13.63 -17.14
C TYR A 658 -35.22 -13.62 -18.36
N GLU A 659 -35.05 -12.70 -19.30
CA GLU A 659 -35.84 -12.63 -20.53
C GLU A 659 -35.61 -13.83 -21.45
N LYS A 660 -34.42 -14.42 -21.40
CA LYS A 660 -34.03 -15.57 -22.25
C LYS A 660 -34.53 -16.92 -21.77
N ILE A 661 -35.20 -16.94 -20.62
CA ILE A 661 -35.66 -18.19 -20.02
C ILE A 661 -36.98 -18.66 -20.63
N LEU A 662 -37.03 -19.87 -21.11
CA LEU A 662 -38.23 -20.45 -21.68
C LEU A 662 -39.38 -20.44 -20.66
N GLY A 663 -40.48 -19.72 -20.93
CA GLY A 663 -41.65 -19.63 -20.04
C GLY A 663 -41.58 -18.46 -19.03
N SER A 664 -40.57 -17.57 -19.11
CA SER A 664 -40.58 -16.29 -18.40
C SER A 664 -41.59 -15.33 -19.06
N THR A 665 -42.16 -14.45 -18.26
CA THR A 665 -42.99 -13.33 -18.74
C THR A 665 -42.20 -12.04 -18.44
N SER A 666 -41.74 -11.35 -19.49
CA SER A 666 -41.06 -10.10 -19.37
C SER A 666 -42.00 -8.93 -19.67
N ILE A 667 -42.12 -8.01 -18.77
CA ILE A 667 -42.97 -6.81 -18.84
C ILE A 667 -42.03 -5.61 -18.99
N LYS A 668 -42.05 -4.95 -20.14
CA LYS A 668 -41.16 -3.86 -20.49
C LYS A 668 -41.76 -2.49 -20.12
N GLU A 669 -40.89 -1.48 -20.09
CA GLU A 669 -41.22 -0.08 -19.72
C GLU A 669 -42.46 0.44 -20.43
N ASP A 670 -42.59 0.22 -21.75
CA ASP A 670 -43.75 0.68 -22.51
C ASP A 670 -45.07 0.06 -22.04
N GLU A 671 -45.04 -1.19 -21.63
CA GLU A 671 -46.23 -1.88 -21.07
C GLU A 671 -46.55 -1.39 -19.68
N ILE A 672 -45.52 -1.15 -18.85
CA ILE A 672 -45.65 -0.56 -17.52
C ILE A 672 -46.31 0.82 -17.61
N ALA A 673 -45.78 1.68 -18.48
CA ALA A 673 -46.27 3.06 -18.68
C ALA A 673 -47.75 3.12 -19.14
N ARG A 674 -48.19 2.17 -19.98
CA ARG A 674 -49.57 2.14 -20.52
C ARG A 674 -50.62 1.87 -19.49
N THR A 675 -50.26 1.26 -18.34
CA THR A 675 -51.25 0.87 -17.31
C THR A 675 -51.68 2.03 -16.42
N GLY A 676 -50.85 3.07 -16.27
CA GLY A 676 -51.13 4.20 -15.37
C GLY A 676 -51.12 3.83 -13.88
N ILE A 677 -50.78 2.61 -13.54
CA ILE A 677 -50.76 2.14 -12.15
C ILE A 677 -49.48 2.65 -11.48
N GLN A 678 -49.62 3.26 -10.32
CA GLN A 678 -48.47 3.86 -9.61
C GLN A 678 -47.86 2.93 -8.55
N HIS A 679 -48.57 1.90 -8.12
CA HIS A 679 -48.13 0.96 -7.05
C HIS A 679 -47.73 -0.38 -7.64
N ILE A 680 -46.47 -0.81 -7.40
CA ILE A 680 -45.90 -2.02 -7.98
C ILE A 680 -46.68 -3.29 -7.60
N ILE A 681 -47.17 -3.40 -6.36
CA ILE A 681 -47.91 -4.58 -5.91
C ILE A 681 -49.27 -4.68 -6.63
N THR A 682 -49.94 -3.55 -6.82
CA THR A 682 -51.20 -3.50 -7.59
C THR A 682 -50.95 -3.93 -9.03
N PHE A 683 -49.87 -3.44 -9.63
CA PHE A 683 -49.44 -3.80 -10.97
C PHE A 683 -49.13 -5.29 -11.10
N LEU A 684 -48.30 -5.82 -10.19
CA LEU A 684 -47.91 -7.22 -10.18
C LEU A 684 -49.13 -8.15 -10.04
N ARG A 685 -50.09 -7.81 -9.17
CA ARG A 685 -51.33 -8.58 -9.01
C ARG A 685 -52.20 -8.59 -10.28
N GLN A 686 -52.23 -7.48 -11.01
CA GLN A 686 -52.93 -7.43 -12.30
C GLN A 686 -52.29 -8.33 -13.34
N LYS A 687 -50.92 -8.37 -13.36
CA LYS A 687 -50.14 -9.15 -14.34
C LYS A 687 -49.97 -10.62 -13.94
N ILE A 688 -50.03 -10.93 -12.68
CA ILE A 688 -49.85 -12.27 -12.11
C ILE A 688 -51.07 -12.58 -11.23
N PRO A 689 -52.15 -13.13 -11.80
CA PRO A 689 -53.41 -13.34 -11.04
C PRO A 689 -53.28 -14.25 -9.82
N ALA A 690 -52.28 -15.15 -9.79
CA ALA A 690 -51.99 -16.04 -8.66
C ALA A 690 -51.14 -15.40 -7.54
N LEU A 691 -50.72 -14.13 -7.69
CA LEU A 691 -49.88 -13.42 -6.73
C LEU A 691 -50.78 -12.90 -5.58
N THR A 692 -50.40 -13.28 -4.38
CA THR A 692 -51.08 -12.88 -3.15
C THR A 692 -50.07 -12.36 -2.12
N ILE A 693 -50.52 -11.56 -1.18
CA ILE A 693 -49.77 -11.29 0.06
C ILE A 693 -50.35 -12.25 1.10
N MET A 694 -49.49 -13.03 1.72
CA MET A 694 -49.82 -13.97 2.77
C MET A 694 -49.11 -13.61 4.05
N GLN A 695 -49.78 -13.86 5.21
CA GLN A 695 -49.08 -13.81 6.51
C GLN A 695 -48.45 -15.19 6.77
N LYS A 696 -47.16 -15.20 7.08
CA LYS A 696 -46.43 -16.39 7.54
C LYS A 696 -45.94 -16.18 8.97
N GLU A 697 -46.12 -17.20 9.81
CA GLU A 697 -45.57 -17.22 11.16
C GLU A 697 -44.16 -17.86 11.12
N TYR A 698 -43.18 -17.21 11.74
CA TYR A 698 -41.82 -17.71 11.87
C TYR A 698 -41.50 -18.20 13.28
N GLN A 699 -41.94 -17.41 14.28
CA GLN A 699 -41.86 -17.77 15.69
C GLN A 699 -43.23 -17.54 16.29
N LYS A 700 -43.57 -18.32 17.31
CA LYS A 700 -44.92 -18.28 17.95
C LYS A 700 -45.34 -16.85 18.26
N GLY A 701 -46.36 -16.36 17.55
CA GLY A 701 -46.93 -15.02 17.71
C GLY A 701 -46.33 -13.91 16.84
N THR A 702 -45.31 -14.20 15.98
CA THR A 702 -44.76 -13.19 15.06
C THR A 702 -45.16 -13.53 13.63
N HIS A 703 -45.91 -12.61 12.99
CA HIS A 703 -46.39 -12.77 11.61
C HIS A 703 -45.76 -11.77 10.67
N TYR A 704 -45.44 -12.20 9.46
CA TYR A 704 -44.83 -11.41 8.43
C TYR A 704 -45.62 -11.48 7.13
N ASP A 705 -45.77 -10.34 6.45
CA ASP A 705 -46.37 -10.24 5.13
C ASP A 705 -45.39 -10.61 4.04
N VAL A 706 -45.68 -11.65 3.25
CA VAL A 706 -44.82 -12.12 2.17
C VAL A 706 -45.54 -12.20 0.84
N LEU A 707 -44.87 -11.94 -0.27
CA LEU A 707 -45.38 -12.22 -1.61
C LEU A 707 -45.34 -13.73 -1.88
N ALA A 708 -46.44 -14.25 -2.32
CA ALA A 708 -46.58 -15.69 -2.65
C ALA A 708 -47.34 -15.89 -3.97
N ILE A 709 -46.96 -16.93 -4.72
CA ILE A 709 -47.69 -17.43 -5.88
C ILE A 709 -48.17 -18.84 -5.54
N ARG A 710 -49.47 -19.07 -5.61
CA ARG A 710 -50.09 -20.36 -5.27
C ARG A 710 -49.73 -20.87 -3.84
N GLY A 711 -49.58 -19.96 -2.89
CA GLY A 711 -49.27 -20.30 -1.49
C GLY A 711 -47.77 -20.46 -1.18
N GLU A 712 -46.90 -20.40 -2.19
CA GLU A 712 -45.47 -20.54 -2.04
C GLU A 712 -44.77 -19.18 -2.14
N THR A 713 -43.79 -18.92 -1.26
CA THR A 713 -43.04 -17.66 -1.22
C THR A 713 -42.24 -17.48 -2.51
N VAL A 714 -42.21 -16.26 -3.04
CA VAL A 714 -41.55 -15.86 -4.27
C VAL A 714 -40.16 -15.30 -3.97
N ALA A 715 -39.15 -15.69 -4.75
CA ALA A 715 -37.88 -15.03 -4.74
C ALA A 715 -37.99 -13.65 -5.42
N ILE A 716 -37.44 -12.62 -4.80
CA ILE A 716 -37.45 -11.24 -5.31
C ILE A 716 -36.04 -10.82 -5.62
N VAL A 717 -35.83 -10.37 -6.85
CA VAL A 717 -34.55 -9.84 -7.34
C VAL A 717 -34.74 -8.40 -7.76
N LEU A 718 -33.86 -7.52 -7.32
CA LEU A 718 -33.83 -6.11 -7.73
C LEU A 718 -32.44 -5.79 -8.30
N ASP A 719 -32.39 -5.37 -9.55
CA ASP A 719 -31.14 -5.07 -10.30
C ASP A 719 -30.07 -6.16 -10.17
N GLY A 720 -30.49 -7.43 -10.26
CA GLY A 720 -29.63 -8.60 -10.18
C GLY A 720 -29.32 -9.13 -8.77
N ALA A 721 -29.77 -8.44 -7.71
CA ALA A 721 -29.55 -8.88 -6.33
C ALA A 721 -30.80 -9.52 -5.71
N PHE A 722 -30.64 -10.71 -5.11
CA PHE A 722 -31.73 -11.32 -4.33
C PHE A 722 -32.02 -10.47 -3.09
N LEU A 723 -33.28 -10.08 -2.89
CA LEU A 723 -33.72 -9.34 -1.72
C LEU A 723 -34.13 -10.26 -0.54
N ASN A 724 -34.42 -11.52 -0.83
CA ASN A 724 -34.76 -12.57 0.15
C ASN A 724 -33.93 -13.84 -0.12
N PRO A 725 -32.59 -13.79 0.03
CA PRO A 725 -31.69 -14.84 -0.43
C PRO A 725 -31.85 -16.17 0.29
N LEU A 726 -32.22 -16.18 1.53
CA LEU A 726 -32.39 -17.43 2.29
C LEU A 726 -33.78 -18.07 2.09
N MET A 727 -34.82 -17.26 1.85
CA MET A 727 -36.21 -17.68 1.69
C MET A 727 -36.72 -18.65 2.78
N ILE A 728 -36.04 -18.71 3.92
CA ILE A 728 -36.42 -19.51 5.09
C ILE A 728 -37.14 -18.63 6.11
N ASP A 729 -36.61 -17.42 6.31
CA ASP A 729 -37.12 -16.45 7.25
C ASP A 729 -38.16 -15.56 6.56
N PRO A 730 -39.45 -15.59 6.95
CA PRO A 730 -40.46 -14.72 6.39
C PRO A 730 -40.14 -13.23 6.54
N SER A 731 -39.31 -12.84 7.53
CA SER A 731 -38.94 -11.46 7.75
C SER A 731 -38.10 -10.90 6.58
N GLU A 732 -37.26 -11.70 5.91
CA GLU A 732 -36.52 -11.30 4.70
C GLU A 732 -37.51 -10.98 3.57
N SER A 733 -38.53 -11.83 3.39
CA SER A 733 -39.51 -11.65 2.33
C SER A 733 -40.42 -10.45 2.61
N GLU A 734 -40.72 -10.16 3.88
CA GLU A 734 -41.45 -8.93 4.26
C GLU A 734 -40.58 -7.70 3.97
N GLN A 735 -39.31 -7.72 4.31
CA GLN A 735 -38.38 -6.64 4.02
C GLN A 735 -38.26 -6.40 2.52
N ALA A 736 -38.15 -7.48 1.73
CA ALA A 736 -38.18 -7.40 0.28
C ALA A 736 -39.47 -6.78 -0.26
N LEU A 737 -40.60 -7.17 0.29
CA LEU A 737 -41.90 -6.59 -0.04
C LEU A 737 -41.97 -5.10 0.31
N GLN A 738 -41.49 -4.71 1.48
CA GLN A 738 -41.42 -3.31 1.89
C GLN A 738 -40.52 -2.51 0.95
N LEU A 739 -39.37 -3.06 0.56
CA LEU A 739 -38.46 -2.37 -0.36
C LEU A 739 -39.08 -2.14 -1.73
N ILE A 740 -39.62 -3.19 -2.36
CA ILE A 740 -40.23 -3.04 -3.68
C ILE A 740 -41.41 -2.07 -3.68
N ASN A 741 -42.17 -1.99 -2.56
CA ASN A 741 -43.24 -1.02 -2.39
C ASN A 741 -42.74 0.45 -2.40
N THR A 742 -41.47 0.72 -2.15
CA THR A 742 -40.87 2.06 -2.26
C THR A 742 -40.53 2.44 -3.70
N LEU A 743 -40.52 1.46 -4.60
CA LEU A 743 -40.20 1.69 -6.01
C LEU A 743 -41.38 2.40 -6.69
N ARG A 744 -41.06 3.41 -7.47
CA ARG A 744 -42.01 4.06 -8.35
C ARG A 744 -42.07 3.35 -9.70
N MET A 745 -43.25 3.13 -10.22
CA MET A 745 -43.43 2.43 -11.49
C MET A 745 -42.71 3.12 -12.65
N GLU A 746 -42.59 4.45 -12.61
CA GLU A 746 -41.85 5.24 -13.62
C GLU A 746 -40.32 4.99 -13.60
N ASP A 747 -39.77 4.46 -12.49
CA ASP A 747 -38.36 4.16 -12.35
C ASP A 747 -38.02 2.72 -12.74
N ILE A 748 -39.02 1.89 -13.08
CA ILE A 748 -38.81 0.50 -13.46
C ILE A 748 -38.65 0.42 -14.98
N HIS A 749 -37.56 -0.22 -15.40
CA HIS A 749 -37.27 -0.50 -16.81
C HIS A 749 -37.92 -1.79 -17.29
N GLN A 750 -37.83 -2.87 -16.48
CA GLN A 750 -38.35 -4.18 -16.84
C GLN A 750 -38.69 -5.00 -15.59
N ILE A 751 -39.71 -5.83 -15.69
CA ILE A 751 -40.06 -6.82 -14.69
C ILE A 751 -40.14 -8.20 -15.36
N ASP A 752 -39.33 -9.15 -14.90
CA ASP A 752 -39.32 -10.52 -15.39
C ASP A 752 -39.94 -11.45 -14.33
N VAL A 753 -40.85 -12.28 -14.74
CA VAL A 753 -41.56 -13.24 -13.86
C VAL A 753 -41.25 -14.65 -14.34
N ILE A 754 -40.59 -15.43 -13.51
CA ILE A 754 -40.23 -16.81 -13.77
C ILE A 754 -41.07 -17.69 -12.84
N LYS A 755 -41.81 -18.65 -13.42
CA LYS A 755 -42.77 -19.47 -12.69
C LYS A 755 -42.23 -20.88 -12.40
N GLY A 756 -42.60 -21.40 -11.22
CA GLY A 756 -42.45 -22.83 -10.88
C GLY A 756 -41.01 -23.37 -10.93
N ALA A 757 -40.81 -24.55 -11.47
CA ALA A 757 -39.55 -25.28 -11.46
C ALA A 757 -38.37 -24.55 -12.13
N GLN A 758 -38.64 -23.62 -13.02
CA GLN A 758 -37.55 -22.83 -13.69
C GLN A 758 -36.90 -21.86 -12.75
N ALA A 759 -37.63 -21.30 -11.79
CA ALA A 759 -37.09 -20.40 -10.75
C ALA A 759 -36.15 -21.14 -9.79
N ILE A 760 -36.33 -22.46 -9.60
CA ILE A 760 -35.48 -23.31 -8.76
C ILE A 760 -34.03 -23.34 -9.31
N GLY A 761 -33.84 -23.20 -10.61
CA GLY A 761 -32.51 -23.11 -11.23
C GLY A 761 -31.72 -21.86 -10.81
N PHE A 762 -32.39 -20.80 -10.37
CA PHE A 762 -31.77 -19.57 -9.85
C PHE A 762 -31.65 -19.58 -8.33
N HIS A 763 -32.64 -20.17 -7.67
CA HIS A 763 -32.62 -20.32 -6.22
C HIS A 763 -33.41 -21.58 -5.81
N THR A 764 -32.74 -22.50 -5.13
CA THR A 764 -33.28 -23.85 -4.80
C THR A 764 -34.59 -23.84 -4.02
N LYS A 765 -34.91 -22.75 -3.33
CA LYS A 765 -36.14 -22.57 -2.54
C LYS A 765 -37.20 -21.70 -3.22
N ALA A 766 -36.95 -21.23 -4.45
CA ALA A 766 -37.90 -20.38 -5.19
C ALA A 766 -39.07 -21.24 -5.80
N THR A 767 -39.74 -22.06 -5.00
CA THR A 767 -40.83 -22.92 -5.43
C THR A 767 -42.03 -22.14 -5.90
N GLY A 768 -42.32 -20.96 -5.31
CA GLY A 768 -43.36 -20.03 -5.76
C GLY A 768 -43.06 -19.29 -7.05
N GLY A 769 -41.78 -19.22 -7.43
CA GLY A 769 -41.31 -18.49 -8.59
C GLY A 769 -40.27 -17.40 -8.25
N LEU A 770 -39.86 -16.62 -9.27
CA LEU A 770 -38.95 -15.50 -9.11
C LEU A 770 -39.52 -14.26 -9.81
N ILE A 771 -39.46 -13.12 -9.16
CA ILE A 771 -39.81 -11.80 -9.72
C ILE A 771 -38.53 -10.97 -9.74
N ALA A 772 -37.99 -10.72 -10.94
CA ALA A 772 -36.83 -9.87 -11.12
C ALA A 772 -37.28 -8.49 -11.62
N ILE A 773 -36.89 -7.46 -10.88
CA ILE A 773 -37.19 -6.07 -11.17
C ILE A 773 -35.87 -5.40 -11.59
N THR A 774 -35.87 -4.83 -12.78
CA THR A 774 -34.74 -4.02 -13.26
C THR A 774 -35.16 -2.56 -13.31
N THR A 775 -34.44 -1.72 -12.56
CA THR A 775 -34.70 -0.27 -12.59
C THR A 775 -33.99 0.39 -13.77
N LYS A 776 -34.37 1.59 -14.12
CA LYS A 776 -33.71 2.39 -15.15
C LYS A 776 -32.28 2.76 -14.79
N SER A 777 -31.96 2.81 -13.51
CA SER A 777 -30.59 2.98 -12.99
C SER A 777 -29.75 1.70 -13.06
N GLY A 778 -30.36 0.52 -13.06
CA GLY A 778 -29.73 -0.79 -13.27
C GLY A 778 -29.48 -1.10 -14.75
N ASN A 779 -30.08 -0.38 -15.66
CA ASN A 779 -29.89 -0.56 -17.10
C ASN A 779 -28.89 0.47 -17.66
N THR A 780 -27.72 0.02 -18.08
CA THR A 780 -26.60 0.86 -18.58
C THR A 780 -26.76 1.33 -20.03
N SER A 781 -27.93 1.21 -20.67
CA SER A 781 -28.14 1.74 -22.01
C SER A 781 -28.34 3.26 -22.02
N ASN A 782 -27.62 3.94 -22.89
CA ASN A 782 -27.42 5.40 -22.98
C ASN A 782 -28.67 6.29 -23.23
N ASN A 783 -29.91 5.83 -23.04
CA ASN A 783 -31.12 6.60 -23.37
C ASN A 783 -32.10 6.81 -22.19
N ALA A 784 -31.63 6.73 -20.92
CA ALA A 784 -32.49 6.86 -19.76
C ALA A 784 -32.81 8.34 -19.44
N LYS A 785 -33.96 8.86 -19.79
CA LYS A 785 -34.47 10.16 -19.35
C LYS A 785 -35.07 10.20 -17.93
N HIS A 786 -35.25 9.06 -17.27
CA HIS A 786 -35.83 8.98 -15.93
C HIS A 786 -35.04 8.00 -15.05
N ILE A 787 -34.13 8.53 -14.25
CA ILE A 787 -33.36 7.76 -13.27
C ILE A 787 -34.08 7.79 -11.93
N ALA A 788 -34.21 6.65 -11.23
CA ALA A 788 -34.70 6.62 -9.86
C ALA A 788 -33.80 7.48 -8.97
N THR A 789 -34.36 8.58 -8.46
CA THR A 789 -33.57 9.57 -7.72
C THR A 789 -33.47 9.28 -6.23
N ASN A 790 -34.39 8.46 -5.71
CA ASN A 790 -34.52 8.14 -4.28
C ASN A 790 -33.91 6.78 -3.90
N ILE A 791 -33.41 6.01 -4.87
CA ILE A 791 -32.78 4.70 -4.65
C ILE A 791 -31.37 4.72 -5.25
N LYS A 792 -30.41 4.20 -4.51
CA LYS A 792 -29.03 3.99 -4.94
C LYS A 792 -28.51 2.66 -4.48
N SER A 793 -27.66 2.01 -5.25
CA SER A 793 -26.87 0.89 -4.80
C SER A 793 -25.39 1.21 -4.91
N LEU A 794 -24.59 0.66 -4.00
CA LEU A 794 -23.16 0.85 -3.93
C LEU A 794 -22.50 -0.48 -3.58
N VAL A 795 -21.40 -0.80 -4.24
CA VAL A 795 -20.50 -1.89 -3.86
C VAL A 795 -19.16 -1.25 -3.52
N PRO A 796 -18.97 -0.81 -2.26
CA PRO A 796 -17.69 -0.24 -1.85
C PRO A 796 -16.64 -1.33 -1.72
N LEU A 797 -15.37 -0.94 -1.68
CA LEU A 797 -14.30 -1.87 -1.32
C LEU A 797 -14.52 -2.33 0.14
N GLY A 798 -15.00 -3.55 0.29
CA GLY A 798 -15.20 -4.20 1.58
C GLY A 798 -13.89 -4.76 2.14
N PHE A 799 -13.93 -5.32 3.34
CA PHE A 799 -12.77 -6.00 3.89
C PHE A 799 -12.65 -7.41 3.31
N GLN A 800 -11.40 -7.86 3.14
CA GLN A 800 -11.14 -9.22 2.74
C GLN A 800 -11.46 -10.19 3.90
N LYS A 801 -12.28 -11.22 3.64
CA LYS A 801 -12.48 -12.30 4.61
C LYS A 801 -11.15 -13.00 4.86
N PRO A 802 -10.72 -13.17 6.12
CA PRO A 802 -9.50 -13.91 6.41
C PRO A 802 -9.61 -15.34 5.88
N THR A 803 -8.69 -15.73 5.04
CA THR A 803 -8.56 -17.11 4.56
C THR A 803 -7.31 -17.72 5.19
N SER A 804 -7.35 -19.00 5.53
CA SER A 804 -6.21 -19.72 6.05
C SER A 804 -5.31 -20.16 4.89
N PHE A 805 -4.01 -20.09 5.08
CA PHE A 805 -3.06 -20.70 4.18
C PHE A 805 -3.26 -22.23 4.23
N TYR A 806 -3.43 -22.84 3.07
CA TYR A 806 -3.58 -24.28 2.98
C TYR A 806 -2.20 -24.95 2.99
N SER A 807 -1.98 -25.84 3.94
CA SER A 807 -0.83 -26.75 3.98
C SER A 807 -1.34 -28.17 3.92
N PRO A 808 -0.92 -28.99 2.95
CA PRO A 808 -1.33 -30.40 2.88
C PRO A 808 -0.99 -31.12 4.18
N ARG A 809 -1.89 -31.99 4.63
CA ARG A 809 -1.65 -32.91 5.77
C ARG A 809 -1.54 -34.32 5.23
N TYR A 810 -0.33 -34.78 5.02
CA TYR A 810 -0.09 -36.10 4.41
C TYR A 810 -0.66 -37.27 5.23
N GLU A 811 -0.81 -37.09 6.55
CA GLU A 811 -1.48 -38.06 7.44
C GLU A 811 -2.97 -38.31 7.08
N ALA A 812 -3.62 -37.34 6.43
CA ALA A 812 -5.04 -37.38 6.10
C ALA A 812 -5.30 -37.65 4.60
N MET A 813 -4.24 -37.84 3.80
CA MET A 813 -4.34 -38.05 2.36
C MET A 813 -4.46 -39.51 2.01
N THR A 814 -5.17 -39.81 0.93
CA THR A 814 -5.25 -41.16 0.33
C THR A 814 -3.93 -41.51 -0.35
N GLU A 815 -3.67 -42.84 -0.55
CA GLU A 815 -2.47 -43.31 -1.25
C GLU A 815 -2.30 -42.69 -2.65
N LYS A 816 -3.42 -42.44 -3.34
CA LYS A 816 -3.44 -41.81 -4.68
C LYS A 816 -3.05 -40.33 -4.59
N GLU A 817 -3.46 -39.63 -3.58
CA GLU A 817 -3.09 -38.23 -3.34
C GLU A 817 -1.60 -38.13 -2.93
N ASN A 818 -1.11 -39.05 -2.14
CA ASN A 818 0.29 -39.12 -1.75
C ASN A 818 1.26 -39.46 -2.89
N SER A 819 0.76 -40.10 -3.96
CA SER A 819 1.58 -40.44 -5.15
C SER A 819 1.87 -39.24 -6.06
N LEU A 820 1.23 -38.08 -5.83
CA LEU A 820 1.45 -36.89 -6.64
C LEU A 820 2.54 -36.01 -6.04
N SER A 821 3.44 -35.46 -6.85
CA SER A 821 4.54 -34.61 -6.41
C SER A 821 4.04 -33.26 -5.89
N ASP A 822 4.58 -32.80 -4.76
CA ASP A 822 4.29 -31.49 -4.17
C ASP A 822 5.27 -30.42 -4.68
N TYR A 823 4.77 -29.45 -5.44
CA TYR A 823 5.54 -28.39 -6.07
C TYR A 823 5.32 -27.00 -5.40
N ARG A 824 4.91 -26.96 -4.13
CA ARG A 824 4.72 -25.69 -3.43
C ARG A 824 6.03 -24.91 -3.31
N THR A 825 5.99 -23.62 -3.64
CA THR A 825 7.07 -22.67 -3.41
C THR A 825 7.00 -22.08 -2.01
N THR A 826 5.80 -21.64 -1.56
CA THR A 826 5.54 -21.31 -0.15
C THR A 826 5.11 -22.58 0.56
N ILE A 827 5.96 -23.08 1.43
CA ILE A 827 5.75 -24.33 2.17
C ILE A 827 4.78 -24.08 3.32
N HIS A 828 4.98 -22.97 4.04
CA HIS A 828 4.15 -22.59 5.18
C HIS A 828 4.06 -21.08 5.32
N TRP A 829 2.88 -20.60 5.67
CA TRP A 829 2.62 -19.23 6.02
C TRP A 829 1.70 -19.16 7.24
N ASP A 830 2.18 -18.53 8.32
CA ASP A 830 1.36 -18.23 9.48
C ASP A 830 1.48 -16.73 9.83
N PRO A 831 0.41 -15.95 9.61
CA PRO A 831 0.39 -14.51 9.92
C PRO A 831 0.16 -14.23 11.42
N ARG A 832 -0.07 -15.23 12.27
CA ARG A 832 -0.56 -15.06 13.64
C ARG A 832 0.29 -15.79 14.70
N LEU A 833 1.59 -15.91 14.47
CA LEU A 833 2.50 -16.57 15.40
C LEU A 833 2.65 -15.73 16.67
N LYS A 834 2.02 -16.18 17.77
CA LYS A 834 2.13 -15.54 19.09
C LYS A 834 3.32 -16.09 19.85
N VAL A 835 4.21 -15.20 20.29
CA VAL A 835 5.38 -15.55 21.09
C VAL A 835 5.06 -15.33 22.57
N LYS A 836 5.26 -16.36 23.36
CA LYS A 836 5.05 -16.32 24.81
C LYS A 836 6.34 -16.74 25.54
N LYS A 837 6.79 -15.92 26.48
CA LYS A 837 8.05 -16.19 27.25
C LYS A 837 9.23 -16.42 26.31
N GLY A 838 9.34 -15.67 25.24
CA GLY A 838 10.39 -15.77 24.25
C GLY A 838 10.37 -17.03 23.38
N LYS A 839 9.28 -17.82 23.36
CA LYS A 839 9.18 -19.05 22.58
C LYS A 839 7.88 -19.12 21.76
N ALA A 840 7.98 -19.77 20.61
CA ALA A 840 6.82 -20.17 19.79
C ALA A 840 7.13 -21.47 19.05
N ASN A 841 6.12 -22.31 18.87
CA ASN A 841 6.24 -23.55 18.09
C ASN A 841 5.65 -23.33 16.71
N ILE A 842 6.33 -23.85 15.69
CA ILE A 842 5.94 -23.80 14.29
C ILE A 842 5.84 -25.25 13.81
N VAL A 843 4.68 -25.61 13.26
CA VAL A 843 4.44 -26.96 12.72
C VAL A 843 4.02 -26.83 11.29
N PHE A 844 4.71 -27.53 10.42
CA PHE A 844 4.38 -27.56 8.99
C PHE A 844 4.70 -28.92 8.37
N PHE A 845 4.31 -29.11 7.11
CA PHE A 845 4.56 -30.33 6.36
C PHE A 845 5.51 -30.01 5.19
N ALA A 846 6.62 -30.74 5.12
CA ALA A 846 7.61 -30.63 4.05
C ALA A 846 7.04 -31.11 2.70
N THR A 847 7.73 -30.78 1.62
CA THR A 847 7.50 -31.37 0.28
C THR A 847 8.22 -32.70 0.13
N ASP A 848 7.92 -33.45 -0.94
CA ASP A 848 8.51 -34.77 -1.21
C ASP A 848 10.00 -34.77 -1.57
N LYS A 849 10.65 -33.59 -1.64
CA LYS A 849 12.04 -33.42 -2.10
C LYS A 849 12.98 -33.06 -0.98
N ASP A 850 14.29 -33.18 -1.27
CA ASP A 850 15.34 -32.74 -0.39
C ASP A 850 15.05 -31.34 0.17
N MET A 851 15.02 -31.24 1.47
CA MET A 851 14.69 -30.00 2.17
C MET A 851 15.80 -28.96 1.97
N ASP A 852 15.41 -27.79 1.49
CA ASP A 852 16.24 -26.61 1.47
C ASP A 852 15.31 -25.40 1.65
N TYR A 853 14.95 -25.14 2.89
CA TYR A 853 13.94 -24.13 3.20
C TYR A 853 14.55 -22.90 3.84
N SER A 854 14.10 -21.74 3.37
CA SER A 854 14.34 -20.46 4.03
C SER A 854 13.19 -20.13 4.96
N ILE A 855 13.50 -19.83 6.21
CA ILE A 855 12.54 -19.45 7.24
C ILE A 855 12.76 -17.99 7.58
N VAL A 856 11.73 -17.19 7.44
CA VAL A 856 11.73 -15.77 7.82
C VAL A 856 10.63 -15.53 8.85
N ILE A 857 11.01 -15.03 10.02
CA ILE A 857 10.08 -14.63 11.08
C ILE A 857 10.28 -13.15 11.34
N GLU A 858 9.20 -12.39 11.29
CA GLU A 858 9.20 -10.95 11.56
C GLU A 858 8.08 -10.59 12.52
N GLY A 859 8.35 -9.68 13.44
CA GLY A 859 7.37 -9.30 14.44
C GLY A 859 7.74 -8.08 15.26
N ILE A 860 6.74 -7.55 15.97
CA ILE A 860 6.87 -6.39 16.86
C ILE A 860 6.45 -6.82 18.26
N GLY A 861 7.29 -6.51 19.24
CA GLY A 861 7.02 -6.73 20.65
C GLY A 861 6.01 -5.73 21.21
N GLU A 862 5.32 -6.11 22.29
CA GLU A 862 4.37 -5.25 23.00
C GLU A 862 5.00 -3.90 23.44
N ASN A 863 6.32 -3.89 23.65
CA ASN A 863 7.11 -2.73 24.06
C ASN A 863 7.77 -1.97 22.87
N GLY A 864 7.42 -2.30 21.62
CA GLY A 864 8.00 -1.70 20.43
C GLY A 864 9.35 -2.30 20.00
N SER A 865 9.81 -3.37 20.63
CA SER A 865 11.00 -4.10 20.18
C SER A 865 10.72 -4.87 18.89
N LEU A 866 11.73 -4.96 18.04
CA LEU A 866 11.64 -5.52 16.70
C LEU A 866 12.37 -6.84 16.63
N LEU A 867 11.73 -7.87 16.08
CA LEU A 867 12.31 -9.19 15.89
C LEU A 867 12.37 -9.55 14.41
N ARG A 868 13.55 -9.97 13.95
CA ARG A 868 13.72 -10.64 12.67
C ARG A 868 14.65 -11.84 12.86
N ILE A 869 14.19 -12.99 12.42
CA ILE A 869 14.97 -14.22 12.33
C ILE A 869 14.94 -14.68 10.88
N GLU A 870 16.10 -14.98 10.33
CA GLU A 870 16.26 -15.56 9.00
C GLU A 870 17.21 -16.74 9.12
N GLU A 871 16.72 -17.93 8.86
CA GLU A 871 17.50 -19.17 8.96
C GLU A 871 17.19 -20.08 7.77
N ARG A 872 18.13 -20.95 7.44
CA ARG A 872 18.01 -21.95 6.39
C ARG A 872 18.11 -23.34 7.01
N ILE A 873 17.16 -24.19 6.66
CA ILE A 873 17.13 -25.61 7.07
C ILE A 873 17.37 -26.46 5.84
N LYS A 874 18.32 -27.42 5.98
CA LYS A 874 18.64 -28.40 4.96
C LYS A 874 18.37 -29.80 5.49
#